data_9c085a9bf0421d6a4b1b4b180af68353
#
_entry.id   9c085a9bf0421d6a4b1b4b180af68353
#
_cell.length_a   1.000
_cell.length_b   1.000
_cell.length_c   1.000
_cell.angle_alpha   90.00
_cell.angle_beta   90.00
_cell.angle_gamma   90.00
#
_symmetry.space_group_name_H-M   'P 1'
#
loop_
_entity.id
_entity.type
_entity.pdbx_description
1 polymer ?
#
loop_
_entity_poly.entity_id
_entity_poly.type
_entity_poly.pdbx_seq_one_letter_code
_entity_poly.pdbx_strand_id
1 'polypeptide(L)'
;MQWCIPVFLDEEIVHQYYNGYCNNILWPLFHYLGLPQEDRLATTRSFQSQFAAYKKANQMFADVVNMHYEEGDVVWCHDYHLMYLPECLKNHNNNMKVGWFLHTPFPSSEIHRTLPSRSELLRSVLAADLVGFHTYDYARHFVSACTRILGIEGTPEGVEDQGRLTRVAAFPIGIDSLRFQNALLVPQVQEHIKELKERFSGRKVMLGVDRLDMIKGIPQKILAFEKFLEENPNWRDKVVLLQIAVPTRTDVPEYQKLTSQVHEIVGRINGRFGSLTAVPIHHLDRSLDFHALCALYAVTDVALVTSLRDGMNLVSYEFVACQEAKKGVLILSEFAGAAQSLGAGAILVNPWNITEVAASIAQALNMSAEEREKRHQHNFHHVTKHTAQEWAEMFVSELNDTVVEAQLRTSKEPPELPQNDAVERYLRSGNRLLILGFNSTLTEPVDTSGNRSDQIREKNPNLHPELKEHLTALCNDKKTTIVVLSGSKSEVLDKNFAEYDMWLAAENGMFLRHTKGDWMTTMPEHLNMEWVDSLKHVFEYFTERTPRSEFEIRTTSLVWNYKYADVEFGRLQARDMLQHLWTGPISNASVDVVQGSRSVEVRPVGVTKGAAIDRILGEIVHNKSMTTPIDYVLCVGHFLGKDEDVYTFFEPELPSDANMAKCKPIDAPKLPTEKKAPSKLPATKSGPKSSQTKTPKPSPAPDKRTVNNHSSGSSRRASPEKVKEKEKMAWSVLDLKGDNYFSCAVGRKRTSARYLLGSSDDVVSFLSRLAKGT
;
A
#
# COMPACT_ATOMS: atom_id res chain seq x y z
N MET A 1 -2.12 -21.09 -26.66
CA MET A 1 -2.38 -20.66 -25.29
C MET A 1 -3.88 -20.50 -25.11
N GLN A 2 -4.50 -21.22 -24.18
CA GLN A 2 -5.96 -21.14 -23.97
C GLN A 2 -6.23 -19.96 -23.00
N TRP A 3 -6.83 -18.89 -23.49
CA TRP A 3 -7.06 -17.67 -22.74
C TRP A 3 -8.29 -17.69 -21.83
N CYS A 4 -9.19 -18.65 -22.03
CA CYS A 4 -10.42 -18.77 -21.28
C CYS A 4 -10.79 -20.24 -21.12
N ILE A 5 -11.02 -20.65 -19.87
CA ILE A 5 -11.49 -21.98 -19.50
C ILE A 5 -12.86 -21.80 -18.83
N PRO A 6 -13.96 -22.22 -19.44
CA PRO A 6 -15.30 -22.07 -18.86
C PRO A 6 -15.53 -23.09 -17.73
N VAL A 7 -16.22 -22.64 -16.69
CA VAL A 7 -16.81 -23.49 -15.64
C VAL A 7 -18.31 -23.53 -15.85
N PHE A 8 -18.86 -24.68 -16.17
CA PHE A 8 -20.28 -24.86 -16.43
C PHE A 8 -20.99 -25.23 -15.13
N LEU A 9 -22.00 -24.46 -14.76
CA LEU A 9 -22.85 -24.68 -13.60
C LEU A 9 -24.27 -25.03 -14.05
N ASP A 10 -24.89 -25.97 -13.35
CA ASP A 10 -26.30 -26.30 -13.57
C ASP A 10 -27.20 -25.10 -13.24
N GLU A 11 -28.32 -24.94 -13.94
CA GLU A 11 -29.24 -23.81 -13.79
C GLU A 11 -29.74 -23.64 -12.33
N GLU A 12 -30.03 -24.75 -11.65
CA GLU A 12 -30.42 -24.73 -10.25
C GLU A 12 -29.31 -24.18 -9.33
N ILE A 13 -28.05 -24.58 -9.58
CA ILE A 13 -26.90 -24.04 -8.86
C ILE A 13 -26.76 -22.54 -9.14
N VAL A 14 -26.85 -22.12 -10.41
CA VAL A 14 -26.78 -20.68 -10.77
C VAL A 14 -27.85 -19.88 -10.04
N HIS A 15 -29.08 -20.38 -10.00
CA HIS A 15 -30.19 -19.71 -9.32
C HIS A 15 -29.92 -19.53 -7.83
N GLN A 16 -29.50 -20.59 -7.13
CA GLN A 16 -29.23 -20.56 -5.68
C GLN A 16 -27.93 -19.80 -5.36
N TYR A 17 -26.87 -20.00 -6.11
CA TYR A 17 -25.57 -19.41 -5.90
C TYR A 17 -25.52 -17.95 -6.34
N TYR A 18 -25.72 -17.70 -7.65
CA TYR A 18 -25.50 -16.37 -8.23
C TYR A 18 -26.65 -15.41 -7.91
N ASN A 19 -27.90 -15.80 -8.22
CA ASN A 19 -29.07 -14.94 -7.97
C ASN A 19 -29.39 -14.91 -6.47
N GLY A 20 -29.38 -16.05 -5.80
CA GLY A 20 -29.69 -16.17 -4.37
C GLY A 20 -28.59 -15.60 -3.48
N TYR A 21 -27.56 -16.40 -3.23
CA TYR A 21 -26.55 -16.04 -2.22
C TYR A 21 -25.72 -14.80 -2.58
N CYS A 22 -25.21 -14.72 -3.81
CA CYS A 22 -24.36 -13.62 -4.22
C CYS A 22 -25.12 -12.30 -4.35
N ASN A 23 -26.23 -12.28 -5.13
CA ASN A 23 -26.89 -11.02 -5.49
C ASN A 23 -27.96 -10.58 -4.48
N ASN A 24 -28.63 -11.50 -3.77
CA ASN A 24 -29.66 -11.14 -2.80
C ASN A 24 -29.14 -11.05 -1.36
N ILE A 25 -27.98 -11.65 -1.05
CA ILE A 25 -27.43 -11.64 0.31
C ILE A 25 -26.11 -10.86 0.37
N LEU A 26 -25.05 -11.30 -0.33
CA LEU A 26 -23.72 -10.69 -0.19
C LEU A 26 -23.68 -9.28 -0.78
N TRP A 27 -24.24 -9.06 -1.96
CA TRP A 27 -24.24 -7.76 -2.62
C TRP A 27 -24.88 -6.65 -1.78
N PRO A 28 -26.14 -6.81 -1.27
CA PRO A 28 -26.75 -5.81 -0.42
C PRO A 28 -25.97 -5.59 0.88
N LEU A 29 -25.51 -6.68 1.52
CA LEU A 29 -24.76 -6.60 2.77
C LEU A 29 -23.47 -5.80 2.61
N PHE A 30 -22.70 -6.06 1.55
CA PHE A 30 -21.43 -5.38 1.32
C PHE A 30 -21.59 -3.91 0.96
N HIS A 31 -22.78 -3.54 0.45
CA HIS A 31 -23.13 -2.15 0.16
C HIS A 31 -23.99 -1.50 1.27
N TYR A 32 -24.03 -2.07 2.47
CA TYR A 32 -24.73 -1.51 3.65
C TYR A 32 -26.26 -1.41 3.50
N LEU A 33 -26.87 -2.15 2.59
CA LEU A 33 -28.33 -2.19 2.42
C LEU A 33 -29.03 -3.15 3.40
N GLY A 34 -28.24 -3.94 4.16
CA GLY A 34 -28.77 -4.94 5.08
C GLY A 34 -29.18 -6.25 4.41
N LEU A 35 -29.70 -7.17 5.19
CA LEU A 35 -30.27 -8.44 4.70
C LEU A 35 -31.75 -8.26 4.36
N PRO A 36 -32.30 -8.99 3.37
CA PRO A 36 -33.73 -8.96 3.05
C PRO A 36 -34.58 -9.27 4.28
N GLN A 37 -35.70 -8.53 4.47
CA GLN A 37 -36.60 -8.66 5.63
C GLN A 37 -37.67 -9.72 5.47
N GLU A 38 -37.60 -10.59 4.46
CA GLU A 38 -38.58 -11.60 4.21
C GLU A 38 -38.58 -12.69 5.31
N ASP A 39 -39.77 -13.18 5.62
CA ASP A 39 -40.19 -14.14 6.64
C ASP A 39 -39.06 -14.98 7.31
N ARG A 40 -38.76 -14.70 8.58
CA ARG A 40 -37.57 -15.22 9.31
C ARG A 40 -37.39 -16.74 9.31
N LEU A 41 -38.43 -17.53 9.14
CA LEU A 41 -38.39 -19.01 9.15
C LEU A 41 -38.13 -19.58 7.75
N ALA A 42 -38.73 -19.02 6.71
CA ALA A 42 -38.47 -19.36 5.32
C ALA A 42 -37.05 -18.95 4.93
N THR A 43 -36.59 -17.80 5.41
CA THR A 43 -35.26 -17.25 5.21
C THR A 43 -34.14 -18.18 5.68
N THR A 44 -34.31 -18.89 6.82
CA THR A 44 -33.21 -19.76 7.34
C THR A 44 -32.96 -20.98 6.46
N ARG A 45 -34.04 -21.65 5.97
CA ARG A 45 -33.88 -22.80 5.07
C ARG A 45 -33.34 -22.40 3.68
N SER A 46 -33.89 -21.31 3.14
CA SER A 46 -33.44 -20.74 1.86
C SER A 46 -31.97 -20.31 1.95
N PHE A 47 -31.56 -19.65 3.04
CA PHE A 47 -30.19 -19.27 3.29
C PHE A 47 -29.24 -20.48 3.29
N GLN A 48 -29.58 -21.56 4.00
CA GLN A 48 -28.75 -22.76 4.06
C GLN A 48 -28.60 -23.43 2.68
N SER A 49 -29.69 -23.51 1.91
CA SER A 49 -29.69 -24.04 0.55
C SER A 49 -28.81 -23.19 -0.37
N GLN A 50 -28.97 -21.87 -0.33
CA GLN A 50 -28.18 -20.93 -1.14
C GLN A 50 -26.69 -20.96 -0.77
N PHE A 51 -26.35 -21.03 0.53
CA PHE A 51 -24.97 -21.17 0.96
C PHE A 51 -24.36 -22.52 0.60
N ALA A 52 -25.13 -23.60 0.64
CA ALA A 52 -24.66 -24.92 0.16
C ALA A 52 -24.34 -24.89 -1.35
N ALA A 53 -25.21 -24.27 -2.15
CA ALA A 53 -24.96 -24.06 -3.58
C ALA A 53 -23.73 -23.16 -3.84
N TYR A 54 -23.53 -22.14 -3.01
CA TYR A 54 -22.34 -21.27 -3.06
C TYR A 54 -21.06 -22.07 -2.84
N LYS A 55 -21.01 -22.92 -1.80
CA LYS A 55 -19.87 -23.79 -1.55
C LYS A 55 -19.64 -24.78 -2.70
N LYS A 56 -20.72 -25.38 -3.23
CA LYS A 56 -20.64 -26.33 -4.36
C LYS A 56 -20.10 -25.65 -5.63
N ALA A 57 -20.57 -24.45 -5.95
CA ALA A 57 -20.07 -23.70 -7.11
C ALA A 57 -18.55 -23.38 -6.95
N ASN A 58 -18.13 -22.90 -5.77
CA ASN A 58 -16.70 -22.63 -5.51
C ASN A 58 -15.84 -23.90 -5.59
N GLN A 59 -16.37 -25.06 -5.16
CA GLN A 59 -15.68 -26.33 -5.32
C GLN A 59 -15.52 -26.71 -6.82
N MET A 60 -16.56 -26.51 -7.64
CA MET A 60 -16.48 -26.75 -9.08
C MET A 60 -15.44 -25.84 -9.77
N PHE A 61 -15.32 -24.58 -9.33
CA PHE A 61 -14.23 -23.71 -9.78
C PHE A 61 -12.85 -24.26 -9.36
N ALA A 62 -12.71 -24.72 -8.11
CA ALA A 62 -11.46 -25.30 -7.63
C ALA A 62 -11.07 -26.55 -8.41
N ASP A 63 -12.02 -27.43 -8.74
CA ASP A 63 -11.79 -28.65 -9.50
C ASP A 63 -11.24 -28.34 -10.91
N VAL A 64 -11.80 -27.33 -11.58
CA VAL A 64 -11.32 -26.88 -12.90
C VAL A 64 -9.94 -26.24 -12.79
N VAL A 65 -9.70 -25.40 -11.79
CA VAL A 65 -8.36 -24.81 -11.55
C VAL A 65 -7.31 -25.92 -11.34
N ASN A 66 -7.61 -26.91 -10.50
CA ASN A 66 -6.69 -28.01 -10.22
C ASN A 66 -6.33 -28.84 -11.45
N MET A 67 -7.27 -29.02 -12.40
CA MET A 67 -6.99 -29.74 -13.66
C MET A 67 -5.97 -29.03 -14.55
N HIS A 68 -5.81 -27.71 -14.39
CA HIS A 68 -4.97 -26.87 -15.25
C HIS A 68 -3.77 -26.25 -14.53
N TYR A 69 -3.70 -26.41 -13.21
CA TYR A 69 -2.62 -25.87 -12.39
C TYR A 69 -1.29 -26.60 -12.65
N GLU A 70 -0.25 -25.82 -12.89
CA GLU A 70 1.13 -26.28 -12.95
C GLU A 70 1.92 -25.75 -11.75
N GLU A 71 2.94 -26.47 -11.29
CA GLU A 71 3.75 -26.04 -10.14
C GLU A 71 4.46 -24.71 -10.44
N GLY A 72 4.26 -23.74 -9.57
CA GLY A 72 4.79 -22.38 -9.72
C GLY A 72 3.77 -21.36 -10.20
N ASP A 73 2.62 -21.80 -10.67
CA ASP A 73 1.52 -20.90 -11.05
C ASP A 73 1.00 -20.07 -9.88
N VAL A 74 0.45 -18.91 -10.23
CA VAL A 74 -0.29 -18.02 -9.32
C VAL A 74 -1.79 -18.16 -9.61
N VAL A 75 -2.58 -18.41 -8.57
CA VAL A 75 -4.03 -18.42 -8.65
C VAL A 75 -4.59 -17.16 -8.00
N TRP A 76 -5.26 -16.33 -8.78
CA TRP A 76 -5.83 -15.07 -8.31
C TRP A 76 -7.36 -15.13 -8.35
N CYS A 77 -7.98 -15.33 -7.18
CA CYS A 77 -9.43 -15.38 -7.01
C CYS A 77 -10.01 -13.97 -6.91
N HIS A 78 -11.12 -13.71 -7.62
CA HIS A 78 -11.72 -12.38 -7.67
C HIS A 78 -13.14 -12.37 -7.11
N ASP A 79 -13.37 -11.33 -6.30
CA ASP A 79 -14.65 -10.82 -5.88
C ASP A 79 -15.45 -11.72 -4.91
N TYR A 80 -16.58 -11.21 -4.42
CA TYR A 80 -17.44 -11.86 -3.41
C TYR A 80 -18.09 -13.18 -3.88
N HIS A 81 -18.06 -13.45 -5.18
CA HIS A 81 -18.56 -14.70 -5.75
C HIS A 81 -17.68 -15.90 -5.36
N LEU A 82 -16.38 -15.67 -5.13
CA LEU A 82 -15.36 -16.70 -4.97
C LEU A 82 -14.65 -16.61 -3.60
N MET A 83 -15.35 -16.17 -2.54
CA MET A 83 -14.75 -16.09 -1.20
C MET A 83 -14.43 -17.46 -0.59
N TYR A 84 -15.12 -18.53 -1.05
CA TYR A 84 -14.88 -19.89 -0.57
C TYR A 84 -13.83 -20.65 -1.39
N LEU A 85 -13.41 -20.11 -2.53
CA LEU A 85 -12.45 -20.74 -3.43
C LEU A 85 -11.03 -20.90 -2.83
N PRO A 86 -10.46 -19.92 -2.08
CA PRO A 86 -9.12 -20.09 -1.51
C PRO A 86 -8.97 -21.33 -0.63
N GLU A 87 -9.93 -21.64 0.22
CA GLU A 87 -9.95 -22.82 1.07
C GLU A 87 -10.03 -24.11 0.23
N CYS A 88 -10.90 -24.15 -0.79
CA CYS A 88 -11.02 -25.27 -1.69
C CYS A 88 -9.69 -25.56 -2.40
N LEU A 89 -8.98 -24.53 -2.88
CA LEU A 89 -7.68 -24.65 -3.54
C LEU A 89 -6.58 -25.14 -2.59
N LYS A 90 -6.49 -24.56 -1.40
CA LYS A 90 -5.48 -24.94 -0.41
C LYS A 90 -5.71 -26.35 0.15
N ASN A 91 -6.95 -26.83 0.20
CA ASN A 91 -7.26 -28.22 0.56
C ASN A 91 -6.77 -29.23 -0.48
N HIS A 92 -6.71 -28.85 -1.77
CA HIS A 92 -6.13 -29.67 -2.82
C HIS A 92 -4.60 -29.60 -2.81
N ASN A 93 -4.04 -28.39 -2.74
CA ASN A 93 -2.60 -28.17 -2.72
C ASN A 93 -2.23 -26.98 -1.84
N ASN A 94 -1.73 -27.25 -0.64
CA ASN A 94 -1.35 -26.23 0.31
C ASN A 94 -0.19 -25.32 -0.16
N ASN A 95 0.63 -25.80 -1.11
CA ASN A 95 1.76 -25.04 -1.66
C ASN A 95 1.35 -24.11 -2.81
N MET A 96 0.10 -24.19 -3.29
CA MET A 96 -0.43 -23.31 -4.33
C MET A 96 -0.37 -21.84 -3.85
N LYS A 97 0.15 -20.95 -4.72
CA LYS A 97 0.16 -19.51 -4.44
C LYS A 97 -1.21 -18.94 -4.73
N VAL A 98 -1.95 -18.55 -3.70
CA VAL A 98 -3.34 -18.09 -3.82
C VAL A 98 -3.47 -16.66 -3.33
N GLY A 99 -3.89 -15.76 -4.23
CA GLY A 99 -4.35 -14.42 -3.89
C GLY A 99 -5.88 -14.33 -4.00
N TRP A 100 -6.51 -13.51 -3.17
CA TRP A 100 -7.92 -13.17 -3.29
C TRP A 100 -8.11 -11.66 -3.25
N PHE A 101 -8.99 -11.12 -4.11
CA PHE A 101 -9.22 -9.69 -4.26
C PHE A 101 -10.72 -9.37 -4.26
N LEU A 102 -11.13 -8.38 -3.46
CA LEU A 102 -12.50 -7.91 -3.40
C LEU A 102 -12.68 -6.60 -4.16
N HIS A 103 -13.60 -6.59 -5.14
CA HIS A 103 -13.92 -5.41 -5.93
C HIS A 103 -15.05 -4.55 -5.36
N THR A 104 -15.84 -5.08 -4.44
CA THR A 104 -16.90 -4.36 -3.71
C THR A 104 -16.36 -3.75 -2.41
N PRO A 105 -17.08 -2.85 -1.76
CA PRO A 105 -16.78 -2.47 -0.38
C PRO A 105 -16.76 -3.71 0.52
N PHE A 106 -15.92 -3.70 1.56
CA PHE A 106 -16.04 -4.63 2.66
C PHE A 106 -16.75 -3.92 3.81
N PRO A 107 -17.85 -4.48 4.36
CA PRO A 107 -18.65 -3.80 5.39
C PRO A 107 -17.93 -3.78 6.74
N SER A 108 -18.33 -2.85 7.60
CA SER A 108 -17.85 -2.83 8.98
C SER A 108 -18.12 -4.17 9.68
N SER A 109 -17.33 -4.50 10.69
CA SER A 109 -17.50 -5.75 11.45
C SER A 109 -18.90 -5.91 12.06
N GLU A 110 -19.58 -4.81 12.35
CA GLU A 110 -20.95 -4.82 12.89
C GLU A 110 -21.98 -5.26 11.85
N ILE A 111 -21.87 -4.76 10.63
CA ILE A 111 -22.70 -5.17 9.51
C ILE A 111 -22.36 -6.62 9.10
N HIS A 112 -21.06 -6.93 8.94
CA HIS A 112 -20.62 -8.28 8.55
C HIS A 112 -21.09 -9.36 9.56
N ARG A 113 -21.15 -9.01 10.85
CA ARG A 113 -21.63 -9.90 11.93
C ARG A 113 -23.07 -10.39 11.71
N THR A 114 -23.91 -9.66 10.98
CA THR A 114 -25.29 -10.08 10.71
C THR A 114 -25.38 -11.27 9.78
N LEU A 115 -24.30 -11.56 9.01
CA LEU A 115 -24.26 -12.69 8.08
C LEU A 115 -24.11 -14.02 8.85
N PRO A 116 -25.04 -14.99 8.69
CA PRO A 116 -24.95 -16.27 9.40
C PRO A 116 -23.66 -17.06 9.07
N SER A 117 -23.21 -17.07 7.82
CA SER A 117 -22.01 -17.77 7.34
C SER A 117 -20.70 -16.99 7.53
N ARG A 118 -20.71 -15.89 8.28
CA ARG A 118 -19.59 -14.96 8.45
C ARG A 118 -18.25 -15.62 8.80
N SER A 119 -18.29 -16.59 9.73
CA SER A 119 -17.05 -17.25 10.20
C SER A 119 -16.46 -18.17 9.16
N GLU A 120 -17.29 -18.92 8.42
CA GLU A 120 -16.85 -19.83 7.37
C GLU A 120 -16.21 -19.03 6.21
N LEU A 121 -16.86 -17.94 5.78
CA LEU A 121 -16.32 -17.10 4.70
C LEU A 121 -15.01 -16.41 5.07
N LEU A 122 -14.91 -15.86 6.30
CA LEU A 122 -13.66 -15.23 6.74
C LEU A 122 -12.51 -16.24 6.80
N ARG A 123 -12.76 -17.45 7.36
CA ARG A 123 -11.74 -18.51 7.41
C ARG A 123 -11.29 -18.95 6.02
N SER A 124 -12.23 -19.07 5.09
CA SER A 124 -11.93 -19.47 3.73
C SER A 124 -11.09 -18.41 2.99
N VAL A 125 -11.42 -17.12 3.14
CA VAL A 125 -10.61 -16.04 2.58
C VAL A 125 -9.22 -16.00 3.21
N LEU A 126 -9.10 -16.24 4.52
CA LEU A 126 -7.82 -16.33 5.23
C LEU A 126 -6.96 -17.53 4.79
N ALA A 127 -7.51 -18.50 4.06
CA ALA A 127 -6.71 -19.55 3.43
C ALA A 127 -5.82 -19.02 2.30
N ALA A 128 -6.12 -17.87 1.69
CA ALA A 128 -5.25 -17.21 0.73
C ALA A 128 -3.93 -16.75 1.37
N ASP A 129 -2.90 -16.53 0.57
CA ASP A 129 -1.63 -16.00 1.02
C ASP A 129 -1.66 -14.46 1.07
N LEU A 130 -2.35 -13.82 0.10
CA LEU A 130 -2.57 -12.38 0.03
C LEU A 130 -4.05 -12.07 -0.19
N VAL A 131 -4.58 -11.15 0.60
CA VAL A 131 -5.94 -10.61 0.50
C VAL A 131 -5.88 -9.14 0.14
N GLY A 132 -6.46 -8.78 -1.01
CA GLY A 132 -6.42 -7.43 -1.56
C GLY A 132 -7.76 -6.72 -1.57
N PHE A 133 -7.71 -5.40 -1.40
CA PHE A 133 -8.85 -4.50 -1.45
C PHE A 133 -8.52 -3.25 -2.27
N HIS A 134 -9.54 -2.50 -2.71
CA HIS A 134 -9.31 -1.22 -3.40
C HIS A 134 -8.85 -0.10 -2.47
N THR A 135 -9.28 -0.13 -1.22
CA THR A 135 -8.98 0.92 -0.25
C THR A 135 -8.48 0.32 1.05
N TYR A 136 -7.69 1.10 1.76
CA TYR A 136 -7.22 0.71 3.07
C TYR A 136 -8.36 0.53 4.09
N ASP A 137 -9.43 1.33 3.99
CA ASP A 137 -10.58 1.21 4.88
C ASP A 137 -11.26 -0.16 4.76
N TYR A 138 -11.36 -0.71 3.54
CA TYR A 138 -11.92 -2.05 3.34
C TYR A 138 -11.00 -3.14 3.88
N ALA A 139 -9.68 -3.00 3.69
CA ALA A 139 -8.69 -3.88 4.30
C ALA A 139 -8.82 -3.90 5.83
N ARG A 140 -8.94 -2.71 6.44
CA ARG A 140 -9.16 -2.55 7.88
C ARG A 140 -10.45 -3.19 8.37
N HIS A 141 -11.55 -3.00 7.64
CA HIS A 141 -12.83 -3.62 8.01
C HIS A 141 -12.72 -5.15 8.00
N PHE A 142 -12.00 -5.70 7.03
CA PHE A 142 -11.74 -7.14 6.96
C PHE A 142 -10.93 -7.62 8.17
N VAL A 143 -9.79 -6.99 8.47
CA VAL A 143 -8.96 -7.33 9.64
C VAL A 143 -9.77 -7.20 10.93
N SER A 144 -10.55 -6.11 11.10
CA SER A 144 -11.43 -5.92 12.25
C SER A 144 -12.50 -7.01 12.36
N ALA A 145 -13.07 -7.44 11.23
CA ALA A 145 -14.05 -8.54 11.22
C ALA A 145 -13.40 -9.86 11.65
N CYS A 146 -12.21 -10.18 11.15
CA CYS A 146 -11.45 -11.37 11.57
C CYS A 146 -11.17 -11.35 13.07
N THR A 147 -10.69 -10.24 13.61
CA THR A 147 -10.41 -10.11 15.04
C THR A 147 -11.67 -10.26 15.89
N ARG A 148 -12.76 -9.56 15.52
CA ARG A 148 -13.99 -9.52 16.34
C ARG A 148 -14.89 -10.75 16.20
N ILE A 149 -14.85 -11.44 15.07
CA ILE A 149 -15.73 -12.58 14.78
C ILE A 149 -15.02 -13.91 15.02
N LEU A 150 -13.74 -14.01 14.63
CA LEU A 150 -12.97 -15.23 14.76
C LEU A 150 -12.07 -15.26 16.01
N GLY A 151 -11.86 -14.11 16.67
CA GLY A 151 -10.98 -14.01 17.84
C GLY A 151 -9.49 -14.12 17.54
N ILE A 152 -9.09 -13.92 16.28
CA ILE A 152 -7.69 -14.01 15.84
C ILE A 152 -6.98 -12.64 15.83
N GLU A 153 -5.65 -12.66 15.98
CA GLU A 153 -4.88 -11.43 16.11
C GLU A 153 -4.73 -10.71 14.75
N GLY A 154 -5.18 -9.45 14.70
CA GLY A 154 -4.91 -8.56 13.59
C GLY A 154 -3.58 -7.85 13.78
N THR A 155 -2.72 -7.87 12.77
CA THR A 155 -1.44 -7.15 12.71
C THR A 155 -1.53 -6.03 11.67
N PRO A 156 -0.60 -5.06 11.64
CA PRO A 156 -0.55 -4.07 10.57
C PRO A 156 -0.37 -4.68 9.17
N GLU A 157 0.26 -5.84 9.10
CA GLU A 157 0.56 -6.54 7.85
C GLU A 157 -0.60 -7.44 7.41
N GLY A 158 -1.52 -7.80 8.32
CA GLY A 158 -2.64 -8.70 8.01
C GLY A 158 -3.24 -9.38 9.23
N VAL A 159 -3.54 -10.66 9.10
CA VAL A 159 -4.16 -11.48 10.14
C VAL A 159 -3.30 -12.69 10.42
N GLU A 160 -2.89 -12.88 11.67
CA GLU A 160 -2.11 -14.05 12.08
C GLU A 160 -3.01 -15.08 12.77
N ASP A 161 -3.10 -16.27 12.18
CA ASP A 161 -3.84 -17.42 12.74
C ASP A 161 -2.88 -18.61 12.88
N GLN A 162 -2.73 -19.13 14.10
CA GLN A 162 -1.89 -20.28 14.44
C GLN A 162 -0.45 -20.20 13.88
N GLY A 163 0.11 -19.01 13.84
CA GLY A 163 1.46 -18.78 13.36
C GLY A 163 1.59 -18.59 11.84
N ARG A 164 0.47 -18.64 11.10
CA ARG A 164 0.41 -18.29 9.68
C ARG A 164 -0.09 -16.86 9.53
N LEU A 165 0.70 -16.01 8.90
CA LEU A 165 0.28 -14.67 8.54
C LEU A 165 -0.40 -14.70 7.16
N THR A 166 -1.66 -14.25 7.09
CA THR A 166 -2.32 -13.91 5.84
C THR A 166 -2.16 -12.41 5.63
N ARG A 167 -1.41 -12.01 4.60
CA ARG A 167 -1.18 -10.60 4.30
C ARG A 167 -2.45 -9.93 3.79
N VAL A 168 -2.73 -8.72 4.28
CA VAL A 168 -3.91 -7.94 3.89
C VAL A 168 -3.46 -6.55 3.48
N ALA A 169 -3.73 -6.15 2.23
CA ALA A 169 -3.26 -4.89 1.70
C ALA A 169 -4.26 -4.22 0.75
N ALA A 170 -4.05 -2.94 0.47
CA ALA A 170 -4.85 -2.16 -0.46
C ALA A 170 -4.11 -1.97 -1.79
N PHE A 171 -4.80 -2.27 -2.88
CA PHE A 171 -4.33 -2.10 -4.26
C PHE A 171 -5.45 -1.41 -5.05
N PRO A 172 -5.46 -0.09 -5.17
CA PRO A 172 -6.47 0.62 -5.94
C PRO A 172 -6.31 0.29 -7.43
N ILE A 173 -7.37 -0.23 -8.06
CA ILE A 173 -7.35 -0.53 -9.49
C ILE A 173 -7.40 0.74 -10.31
N GLY A 174 -6.65 0.79 -11.41
CA GLY A 174 -6.76 1.79 -12.46
C GLY A 174 -7.50 1.28 -13.70
N ILE A 175 -7.40 2.04 -14.79
CA ILE A 175 -7.95 1.68 -16.09
C ILE A 175 -6.86 1.69 -17.16
N ASP A 176 -7.14 1.12 -18.34
CA ASP A 176 -6.36 1.37 -19.55
C ASP A 176 -6.77 2.74 -20.13
N SER A 177 -6.15 3.80 -19.62
CA SER A 177 -6.44 5.18 -20.03
C SER A 177 -6.14 5.43 -21.50
N LEU A 178 -5.13 4.76 -22.08
CA LEU A 178 -4.76 4.88 -23.48
C LEU A 178 -5.86 4.38 -24.40
N ARG A 179 -6.60 3.34 -24.01
CA ARG A 179 -7.76 2.85 -24.77
C ARG A 179 -8.81 3.95 -24.96
N PHE A 180 -9.10 4.72 -23.91
CA PHE A 180 -10.07 5.82 -23.95
C PHE A 180 -9.54 7.00 -24.76
N GLN A 181 -8.27 7.39 -24.55
CA GLN A 181 -7.63 8.47 -25.31
C GLN A 181 -7.57 8.15 -26.81
N ASN A 182 -7.16 6.93 -27.18
CA ASN A 182 -7.10 6.48 -28.57
C ASN A 182 -8.50 6.41 -29.22
N ALA A 183 -9.54 6.03 -28.46
CA ALA A 183 -10.91 6.03 -28.97
C ALA A 183 -11.36 7.42 -29.40
N LEU A 184 -10.94 8.47 -28.70
CA LEU A 184 -11.26 9.85 -29.08
C LEU A 184 -10.65 10.27 -30.42
N LEU A 185 -9.59 9.62 -30.88
CA LEU A 185 -8.96 9.93 -32.18
C LEU A 185 -9.66 9.25 -33.38
N VAL A 186 -10.58 8.32 -33.13
CA VAL A 186 -11.30 7.61 -34.17
C VAL A 186 -12.25 8.56 -34.89
N PRO A 187 -12.23 8.62 -36.24
CA PRO A 187 -13.07 9.57 -37.02
C PRO A 187 -14.58 9.49 -36.70
N GLN A 188 -15.10 8.30 -36.52
CA GLN A 188 -16.49 8.05 -36.14
C GLN A 188 -16.85 8.69 -34.77
N VAL A 189 -15.92 8.62 -33.80
CA VAL A 189 -16.10 9.24 -32.47
C VAL A 189 -16.05 10.77 -32.60
N GLN A 190 -15.15 11.30 -33.42
CA GLN A 190 -15.06 12.74 -33.66
C GLN A 190 -16.33 13.32 -34.34
N GLU A 191 -16.90 12.58 -35.30
CA GLU A 191 -18.18 12.94 -35.89
C GLU A 191 -19.30 12.98 -34.85
N HIS A 192 -19.39 11.95 -34.03
CA HIS A 192 -20.36 11.87 -32.93
C HIS A 192 -20.18 13.00 -31.91
N ILE A 193 -18.93 13.35 -31.55
CA ILE A 193 -18.62 14.51 -30.70
C ILE A 193 -19.16 15.80 -31.34
N LYS A 194 -19.01 15.97 -32.66
CA LYS A 194 -19.51 17.14 -33.38
C LYS A 194 -21.03 17.19 -33.33
N GLU A 195 -21.72 16.10 -33.63
CA GLU A 195 -23.18 16.01 -33.54
C GLU A 195 -23.71 16.34 -32.14
N LEU A 196 -23.07 15.82 -31.09
CA LEU A 196 -23.44 16.10 -29.70
C LEU A 196 -23.23 17.58 -29.34
N LYS A 197 -22.13 18.20 -29.81
CA LYS A 197 -21.87 19.64 -29.59
C LYS A 197 -22.92 20.51 -30.32
N GLU A 198 -23.32 20.14 -31.49
CA GLU A 198 -24.38 20.84 -32.25
C GLU A 198 -25.72 20.68 -31.52
N ARG A 199 -26.09 19.47 -31.14
CA ARG A 199 -27.34 19.15 -30.42
C ARG A 199 -27.50 19.91 -29.11
N PHE A 200 -26.42 20.03 -28.34
CA PHE A 200 -26.41 20.70 -27.02
C PHE A 200 -25.81 22.11 -27.09
N SER A 201 -25.76 22.71 -28.27
CA SER A 201 -25.22 24.06 -28.45
C SER A 201 -25.89 25.05 -27.51
N GLY A 202 -25.08 25.89 -26.85
CA GLY A 202 -25.56 26.88 -25.88
C GLY A 202 -25.91 26.32 -24.48
N ARG A 203 -25.84 25.00 -24.26
CA ARG A 203 -26.09 24.38 -22.96
C ARG A 203 -24.87 23.67 -22.40
N LYS A 204 -24.73 23.69 -21.08
CA LYS A 204 -23.76 22.88 -20.37
C LYS A 204 -24.27 21.45 -20.19
N VAL A 205 -23.43 20.48 -20.51
CA VAL A 205 -23.76 19.06 -20.42
C VAL A 205 -23.30 18.51 -19.09
N MET A 206 -24.24 18.01 -18.30
CA MET A 206 -24.00 17.24 -17.10
C MET A 206 -24.25 15.76 -17.43
N LEU A 207 -23.46 14.85 -16.91
CA LEU A 207 -23.53 13.43 -17.22
C LEU A 207 -23.53 12.56 -15.97
N GLY A 208 -24.48 11.63 -15.93
CA GLY A 208 -24.47 10.48 -15.04
C GLY A 208 -24.48 9.18 -15.85
N VAL A 209 -23.57 8.27 -15.56
CA VAL A 209 -23.50 6.93 -16.17
C VAL A 209 -23.48 5.92 -15.05
N ASP A 210 -24.54 5.15 -14.92
CA ASP A 210 -24.70 4.19 -13.81
C ASP A 210 -25.45 2.95 -14.29
N ARG A 211 -25.18 1.83 -13.63
CA ARG A 211 -26.18 0.74 -13.63
C ARG A 211 -27.39 1.20 -12.84
N LEU A 212 -28.56 0.79 -13.24
CA LEU A 212 -29.79 1.07 -12.51
C LEU A 212 -29.83 0.20 -11.26
N ASP A 213 -29.08 0.62 -10.24
CA ASP A 213 -28.86 -0.08 -8.98
C ASP A 213 -29.08 0.87 -7.80
N MET A 214 -29.64 0.37 -6.72
CA MET A 214 -29.96 1.14 -5.50
C MET A 214 -28.75 1.84 -4.89
N ILE A 215 -27.55 1.25 -5.07
CA ILE A 215 -26.31 1.80 -4.51
C ILE A 215 -25.74 3.00 -5.29
N LYS A 216 -26.20 3.23 -6.52
CA LYS A 216 -25.63 4.26 -7.41
C LYS A 216 -26.17 5.67 -7.15
N GLY A 217 -27.19 5.81 -6.31
CA GLY A 217 -27.71 7.11 -5.91
C GLY A 217 -28.34 7.92 -7.04
N ILE A 218 -28.94 7.26 -8.05
CA ILE A 218 -29.60 7.91 -9.18
C ILE A 218 -30.73 8.83 -8.72
N PRO A 219 -31.66 8.42 -7.83
CA PRO A 219 -32.68 9.30 -7.30
C PRO A 219 -32.10 10.55 -6.62
N GLN A 220 -31.06 10.38 -5.78
CA GLN A 220 -30.40 11.47 -5.09
C GLN A 220 -29.77 12.46 -6.07
N LYS A 221 -29.11 11.98 -7.12
CA LYS A 221 -28.54 12.79 -8.20
C LYS A 221 -29.61 13.63 -8.90
N ILE A 222 -30.70 13.02 -9.29
CA ILE A 222 -31.80 13.68 -10.01
C ILE A 222 -32.50 14.70 -9.11
N LEU A 223 -32.74 14.39 -7.85
CA LEU A 223 -33.31 15.31 -6.87
C LEU A 223 -32.37 16.49 -6.57
N ALA A 224 -31.07 16.27 -6.51
CA ALA A 224 -30.10 17.35 -6.37
C ALA A 224 -30.08 18.27 -7.59
N PHE A 225 -30.22 17.71 -8.78
CA PHE A 225 -30.38 18.49 -10.01
C PHE A 225 -31.69 19.29 -10.02
N GLU A 226 -32.81 18.72 -9.56
CA GLU A 226 -34.06 19.47 -9.36
C GLU A 226 -33.86 20.64 -8.42
N LYS A 227 -33.26 20.41 -7.26
CA LYS A 227 -32.97 21.45 -6.27
C LYS A 227 -32.06 22.56 -6.84
N PHE A 228 -31.05 22.18 -7.63
CA PHE A 228 -30.20 23.12 -8.33
C PHE A 228 -31.02 24.01 -9.29
N LEU A 229 -31.94 23.45 -10.08
CA LEU A 229 -32.82 24.22 -10.99
C LEU A 229 -33.79 25.14 -10.26
N GLU A 230 -34.25 24.75 -9.05
CA GLU A 230 -35.09 25.61 -8.19
C GLU A 230 -34.33 26.84 -7.74
N GLU A 231 -33.12 26.64 -7.22
CA GLU A 231 -32.30 27.70 -6.62
C GLU A 231 -31.58 28.57 -7.64
N ASN A 232 -31.40 28.09 -8.88
CA ASN A 232 -30.65 28.77 -9.93
C ASN A 232 -31.48 28.96 -11.22
N PRO A 233 -32.49 29.85 -11.22
CA PRO A 233 -33.35 30.07 -12.41
C PRO A 233 -32.57 30.42 -13.67
N ASN A 234 -31.44 31.13 -13.54
CA ASN A 234 -30.60 31.56 -14.66
C ASN A 234 -29.93 30.39 -15.42
N TRP A 235 -29.93 29.21 -14.83
CA TRP A 235 -29.33 28.02 -15.41
C TRP A 235 -30.34 27.09 -16.10
N ARG A 236 -31.67 27.26 -15.91
CA ARG A 236 -32.71 26.33 -16.37
C ARG A 236 -32.63 25.99 -17.87
N ASP A 237 -32.40 27.00 -18.70
CA ASP A 237 -32.30 26.83 -20.17
C ASP A 237 -30.84 26.57 -20.63
N LYS A 238 -29.85 26.65 -19.72
CA LYS A 238 -28.42 26.59 -20.05
C LYS A 238 -27.75 25.30 -19.64
N VAL A 239 -28.46 24.38 -19.02
CA VAL A 239 -27.96 23.07 -18.63
C VAL A 239 -28.83 21.93 -19.12
N VAL A 240 -28.24 20.77 -19.21
CA VAL A 240 -28.96 19.51 -19.49
C VAL A 240 -28.26 18.39 -18.72
N LEU A 241 -29.04 17.55 -18.05
CA LEU A 241 -28.56 16.32 -17.43
C LEU A 241 -28.83 15.14 -18.37
N LEU A 242 -27.78 14.47 -18.78
CA LEU A 242 -27.84 13.19 -19.50
C LEU A 242 -27.65 12.08 -18.46
N GLN A 243 -28.68 11.31 -18.15
CA GLN A 243 -28.59 10.16 -17.27
C GLN A 243 -28.70 8.88 -18.08
N ILE A 244 -27.61 8.16 -18.15
CA ILE A 244 -27.57 6.80 -18.71
C ILE A 244 -27.75 5.83 -17.55
N ALA A 245 -28.84 5.09 -17.55
CA ALA A 245 -29.20 4.11 -16.54
C ALA A 245 -29.20 2.72 -17.19
N VAL A 246 -28.14 1.95 -17.01
CA VAL A 246 -28.04 0.63 -17.63
C VAL A 246 -28.87 -0.37 -16.82
N PRO A 247 -29.92 -1.00 -17.41
CA PRO A 247 -30.74 -1.99 -16.69
C PRO A 247 -29.91 -3.13 -16.15
N THR A 248 -30.21 -3.54 -14.92
CA THR A 248 -29.57 -4.69 -14.25
C THR A 248 -30.60 -5.37 -13.35
N ARG A 249 -30.52 -6.68 -13.20
CA ARG A 249 -31.36 -7.48 -12.28
C ARG A 249 -32.87 -7.17 -12.46
N THR A 250 -33.31 -7.11 -13.71
CA THR A 250 -34.68 -6.68 -14.10
C THR A 250 -35.79 -7.55 -13.50
N ASP A 251 -35.45 -8.78 -13.08
CA ASP A 251 -36.40 -9.73 -12.48
C ASP A 251 -36.59 -9.54 -10.97
N VAL A 252 -35.84 -8.63 -10.35
CA VAL A 252 -35.88 -8.39 -8.90
C VAL A 252 -36.85 -7.24 -8.60
N PRO A 253 -37.86 -7.42 -7.73
CA PRO A 253 -38.90 -6.42 -7.47
C PRO A 253 -38.39 -5.07 -6.99
N GLU A 254 -37.33 -5.06 -6.17
CA GLU A 254 -36.71 -3.82 -5.66
C GLU A 254 -36.12 -2.96 -6.79
N TYR A 255 -35.52 -3.61 -7.81
CA TYR A 255 -34.98 -2.93 -9.00
C TYR A 255 -36.09 -2.41 -9.89
N GLN A 256 -37.22 -3.12 -10.04
CA GLN A 256 -38.39 -2.64 -10.76
C GLN A 256 -39.02 -1.41 -10.07
N LYS A 257 -39.08 -1.40 -8.74
CA LYS A 257 -39.55 -0.23 -7.96
C LYS A 257 -38.63 0.96 -8.17
N LEU A 258 -37.29 0.75 -8.16
CA LEU A 258 -36.33 1.80 -8.42
C LEU A 258 -36.51 2.38 -9.83
N THR A 259 -36.68 1.54 -10.85
CA THR A 259 -36.96 1.97 -12.23
C THR A 259 -38.18 2.87 -12.30
N SER A 260 -39.29 2.43 -11.70
CA SER A 260 -40.54 3.20 -11.66
C SER A 260 -40.38 4.55 -10.95
N GLN A 261 -39.67 4.55 -9.81
CA GLN A 261 -39.37 5.75 -9.03
C GLN A 261 -38.54 6.75 -9.84
N VAL A 262 -37.49 6.28 -10.53
CA VAL A 262 -36.62 7.15 -11.37
C VAL A 262 -37.44 7.76 -12.51
N HIS A 263 -38.27 6.96 -13.20
CA HIS A 263 -39.15 7.45 -14.29
C HIS A 263 -40.11 8.52 -13.80
N GLU A 264 -40.74 8.30 -12.63
CA GLU A 264 -41.67 9.25 -12.00
C GLU A 264 -40.95 10.59 -11.70
N ILE A 265 -39.79 10.56 -11.06
CA ILE A 265 -39.02 11.76 -10.71
C ILE A 265 -38.60 12.50 -11.97
N VAL A 266 -38.07 11.81 -12.98
CA VAL A 266 -37.67 12.41 -14.27
C VAL A 266 -38.84 13.05 -14.95
N GLY A 267 -39.99 12.34 -15.06
CA GLY A 267 -41.21 12.84 -15.69
C GLY A 267 -41.71 14.11 -14.99
N ARG A 268 -41.73 14.13 -13.65
CA ARG A 268 -42.14 15.27 -12.85
C ARG A 268 -41.23 16.51 -13.10
N ILE A 269 -39.92 16.30 -13.10
CA ILE A 269 -38.93 17.39 -13.27
C ILE A 269 -39.03 17.93 -14.71
N ASN A 270 -39.10 17.07 -15.72
CA ASN A 270 -39.23 17.47 -17.11
C ASN A 270 -40.58 18.22 -17.39
N GLY A 271 -41.65 17.81 -16.72
CA GLY A 271 -42.92 18.54 -16.77
C GLY A 271 -42.89 19.91 -16.08
N ARG A 272 -42.12 20.04 -15.01
CA ARG A 272 -42.00 21.29 -14.21
C ARG A 272 -41.09 22.34 -14.84
N PHE A 273 -39.94 21.92 -15.36
CA PHE A 273 -38.86 22.80 -15.82
C PHE A 273 -38.62 22.72 -17.34
N GLY A 274 -39.23 21.78 -18.03
CA GLY A 274 -39.10 21.63 -19.46
C GLY A 274 -39.90 22.67 -20.27
N SER A 275 -39.51 22.85 -21.54
CA SER A 275 -40.20 23.63 -22.52
C SER A 275 -40.58 22.77 -23.72
N LEU A 276 -41.35 23.33 -24.70
CA LEU A 276 -41.68 22.60 -25.92
C LEU A 276 -40.44 22.20 -26.75
N THR A 277 -39.34 22.92 -26.60
CA THR A 277 -38.11 22.74 -27.40
C THR A 277 -36.98 22.07 -26.63
N ALA A 278 -37.04 22.01 -25.29
CA ALA A 278 -35.96 21.50 -24.49
C ALA A 278 -36.45 20.86 -23.19
N VAL A 279 -35.89 19.71 -22.86
CA VAL A 279 -36.08 19.05 -21.57
C VAL A 279 -34.81 19.15 -20.74
N PRO A 280 -34.91 19.35 -19.42
CA PRO A 280 -33.75 19.44 -18.53
C PRO A 280 -33.06 18.10 -18.33
N ILE A 281 -33.76 16.96 -18.39
CA ILE A 281 -33.19 15.63 -18.19
C ILE A 281 -33.49 14.75 -19.41
N HIS A 282 -32.41 14.25 -20.04
CA HIS A 282 -32.50 13.11 -20.96
C HIS A 282 -32.12 11.84 -20.19
N HIS A 283 -33.12 11.00 -19.99
CA HIS A 283 -32.93 9.70 -19.31
C HIS A 283 -32.99 8.57 -20.32
N LEU A 284 -32.00 7.66 -20.27
CA LEU A 284 -31.84 6.55 -21.21
C LEU A 284 -31.65 5.24 -20.43
N ASP A 285 -32.66 4.36 -20.48
CA ASP A 285 -32.66 3.02 -19.90
C ASP A 285 -32.00 1.99 -20.84
N ARG A 286 -30.75 2.20 -21.17
CA ARG A 286 -29.98 1.29 -22.03
C ARG A 286 -28.49 1.47 -21.85
N SER A 287 -27.72 0.43 -22.22
CA SER A 287 -26.28 0.57 -22.43
C SER A 287 -25.98 1.36 -23.70
N LEU A 288 -24.85 2.03 -23.71
CA LEU A 288 -24.24 2.62 -24.90
C LEU A 288 -23.04 1.80 -25.32
N ASP A 289 -22.73 1.81 -26.61
CA ASP A 289 -21.48 1.26 -27.08
C ASP A 289 -20.28 2.12 -26.59
N PHE A 290 -19.10 1.52 -26.63
CA PHE A 290 -17.89 2.13 -26.11
C PHE A 290 -17.55 3.48 -26.77
N HIS A 291 -17.73 3.60 -28.11
CA HIS A 291 -17.40 4.81 -28.84
C HIS A 291 -18.40 5.94 -28.56
N ALA A 292 -19.70 5.62 -28.49
CA ALA A 292 -20.73 6.58 -28.09
C ALA A 292 -20.50 7.08 -26.64
N LEU A 293 -20.10 6.22 -25.75
CA LEU A 293 -19.79 6.58 -24.37
C LEU A 293 -18.56 7.50 -24.27
N CYS A 294 -17.48 7.21 -25.01
CA CYS A 294 -16.30 8.09 -25.09
C CYS A 294 -16.65 9.48 -25.66
N ALA A 295 -17.50 9.52 -26.68
CA ALA A 295 -17.99 10.79 -27.27
C ALA A 295 -18.78 11.62 -26.24
N LEU A 296 -19.64 10.96 -25.43
CA LEU A 296 -20.36 11.62 -24.34
C LEU A 296 -19.43 12.16 -23.27
N TYR A 297 -18.46 11.36 -22.81
CA TYR A 297 -17.46 11.82 -21.86
C TYR A 297 -16.72 13.06 -22.37
N ALA A 298 -16.32 13.08 -23.64
CA ALA A 298 -15.56 14.19 -24.24
C ALA A 298 -16.35 15.51 -24.32
N VAL A 299 -17.69 15.47 -24.45
CA VAL A 299 -18.53 16.68 -24.54
C VAL A 299 -19.04 17.16 -23.18
N THR A 300 -18.88 16.37 -22.12
CA THR A 300 -19.42 16.63 -20.79
C THR A 300 -18.69 17.78 -20.08
N ASP A 301 -19.44 18.72 -19.50
CA ASP A 301 -18.90 19.79 -18.66
C ASP A 301 -18.77 19.39 -17.19
N VAL A 302 -19.74 18.59 -16.68
CA VAL A 302 -19.75 18.13 -15.29
C VAL A 302 -20.19 16.66 -15.24
N ALA A 303 -19.36 15.79 -14.70
CA ALA A 303 -19.74 14.41 -14.39
C ALA A 303 -20.20 14.28 -12.96
N LEU A 304 -21.30 13.54 -12.75
CA LEU A 304 -21.94 13.31 -11.45
C LEU A 304 -21.86 11.83 -11.08
N VAL A 305 -21.05 11.50 -10.10
CA VAL A 305 -20.91 10.16 -9.53
C VAL A 305 -21.38 10.21 -8.08
N THR A 306 -22.62 9.81 -7.84
CA THR A 306 -23.32 9.96 -6.55
C THR A 306 -23.58 8.63 -5.87
N SER A 307 -22.72 7.63 -6.07
CA SER A 307 -22.87 6.32 -5.45
C SER A 307 -22.98 6.43 -3.94
N LEU A 308 -23.96 5.74 -3.34
CA LEU A 308 -24.17 5.70 -1.89
C LEU A 308 -23.07 4.89 -1.20
N ARG A 309 -22.59 3.86 -1.89
CA ARG A 309 -21.40 3.06 -1.59
C ARG A 309 -20.86 2.47 -2.89
N ASP A 310 -19.55 2.44 -3.06
CA ASP A 310 -18.93 1.83 -4.24
C ASP A 310 -17.53 1.34 -3.89
N GLY A 311 -17.12 0.18 -4.40
CA GLY A 311 -15.78 -0.37 -4.20
C GLY A 311 -14.72 0.49 -4.88
N MET A 312 -14.86 0.62 -6.20
CA MET A 312 -14.09 1.53 -7.03
C MET A 312 -14.97 1.94 -8.22
N ASN A 313 -15.26 3.23 -8.34
CA ASN A 313 -16.06 3.73 -9.45
C ASN A 313 -15.18 4.04 -10.65
N LEU A 314 -15.14 3.13 -11.64
CA LEU A 314 -14.31 3.30 -12.83
C LEU A 314 -14.86 4.36 -13.80
N VAL A 315 -16.17 4.66 -13.78
CA VAL A 315 -16.77 5.72 -14.60
C VAL A 315 -16.10 7.08 -14.36
N SER A 316 -15.70 7.35 -13.11
CA SER A 316 -14.94 8.56 -12.77
C SER A 316 -13.57 8.61 -13.46
N TYR A 317 -12.87 7.48 -13.55
CA TYR A 317 -11.59 7.35 -14.25
C TYR A 317 -11.75 7.49 -15.78
N GLU A 318 -12.75 6.82 -16.34
CA GLU A 318 -13.09 6.86 -17.78
C GLU A 318 -13.41 8.29 -18.22
N PHE A 319 -14.21 9.00 -17.41
CA PHE A 319 -14.52 10.41 -17.65
C PHE A 319 -13.23 11.24 -17.67
N VAL A 320 -12.39 11.13 -16.65
CA VAL A 320 -11.13 11.90 -16.55
C VAL A 320 -10.22 11.61 -17.76
N ALA A 321 -10.09 10.35 -18.17
CA ALA A 321 -9.27 9.96 -19.32
C ALA A 321 -9.74 10.59 -20.65
N CYS A 322 -11.05 10.87 -20.79
CA CYS A 322 -11.64 11.49 -21.98
C CYS A 322 -11.68 13.03 -21.94
N GLN A 323 -11.15 13.69 -20.90
CA GLN A 323 -11.35 15.12 -20.65
C GLN A 323 -10.15 16.01 -20.95
N GLU A 324 -9.13 15.50 -21.61
CA GLU A 324 -7.91 16.25 -21.92
C GLU A 324 -8.17 17.58 -22.66
N ALA A 325 -9.11 17.57 -23.61
CA ALA A 325 -9.44 18.76 -24.41
C ALA A 325 -10.39 19.73 -23.68
N LYS A 326 -11.37 19.23 -22.92
CA LYS A 326 -12.47 20.05 -22.37
C LYS A 326 -12.28 20.43 -20.91
N LYS A 327 -11.62 19.55 -20.11
CA LYS A 327 -11.32 19.76 -18.69
C LYS A 327 -12.57 20.02 -17.86
N GLY A 328 -13.56 19.14 -18.02
CA GLY A 328 -14.79 19.13 -17.24
C GLY A 328 -14.53 18.79 -15.76
N VAL A 329 -15.51 19.14 -14.93
CA VAL A 329 -15.44 18.96 -13.48
C VAL A 329 -16.06 17.63 -13.08
N LEU A 330 -15.39 16.90 -12.18
CA LEU A 330 -15.91 15.70 -11.56
C LEU A 330 -16.50 16.02 -10.19
N ILE A 331 -17.79 15.72 -9.99
CA ILE A 331 -18.45 15.69 -8.68
C ILE A 331 -18.55 14.22 -8.28
N LEU A 332 -17.92 13.87 -7.16
CA LEU A 332 -17.69 12.49 -6.75
C LEU A 332 -18.16 12.25 -5.32
N SER A 333 -18.92 11.19 -5.12
CA SER A 333 -19.31 10.75 -3.77
C SER A 333 -18.08 10.41 -2.90
N GLU A 334 -18.04 10.95 -1.70
CA GLU A 334 -17.02 10.60 -0.68
C GLU A 334 -17.06 9.11 -0.28
N PHE A 335 -18.18 8.40 -0.55
CA PHE A 335 -18.36 6.98 -0.25
C PHE A 335 -17.96 6.05 -1.39
N ALA A 336 -17.45 6.57 -2.49
CA ALA A 336 -16.83 5.77 -3.55
C ALA A 336 -15.34 5.60 -3.29
N GLY A 337 -14.79 4.40 -3.46
CA GLY A 337 -13.34 4.16 -3.29
C GLY A 337 -12.47 5.07 -4.17
N ALA A 338 -12.97 5.47 -5.33
CA ALA A 338 -12.32 6.44 -6.21
C ALA A 338 -12.09 7.82 -5.56
N ALA A 339 -12.80 8.16 -4.48
CA ALA A 339 -12.60 9.41 -3.76
C ALA A 339 -11.21 9.52 -3.11
N GLN A 340 -10.60 8.41 -2.72
CA GLN A 340 -9.24 8.40 -2.18
C GLN A 340 -8.19 8.76 -3.25
N SER A 341 -8.43 8.37 -4.49
CA SER A 341 -7.51 8.57 -5.61
C SER A 341 -7.73 9.89 -6.34
N LEU A 342 -8.99 10.28 -6.58
CA LEU A 342 -9.38 11.44 -7.40
C LEU A 342 -9.86 12.63 -6.57
N GLY A 343 -9.94 12.51 -5.25
CA GLY A 343 -10.54 13.53 -4.36
C GLY A 343 -9.87 14.89 -4.43
N ALA A 344 -8.56 14.95 -4.66
CA ALA A 344 -7.85 16.22 -4.76
C ALA A 344 -8.25 17.07 -5.99
N GLY A 345 -8.68 16.42 -7.09
CA GLY A 345 -9.16 17.10 -8.28
C GLY A 345 -10.68 17.12 -8.44
N ALA A 346 -11.43 16.28 -7.71
CA ALA A 346 -12.89 16.25 -7.71
C ALA A 346 -13.50 17.22 -6.69
N ILE A 347 -14.78 17.49 -6.83
CA ILE A 347 -15.60 18.05 -5.75
C ILE A 347 -16.22 16.85 -5.02
N LEU A 348 -15.79 16.61 -3.79
CA LEU A 348 -16.33 15.53 -2.97
C LEU A 348 -17.66 15.97 -2.34
N VAL A 349 -18.63 15.06 -2.37
CA VAL A 349 -20.00 15.32 -1.87
C VAL A 349 -20.53 14.12 -1.09
N ASN A 350 -21.38 14.42 -0.10
CA ASN A 350 -22.25 13.43 0.50
C ASN A 350 -23.54 13.30 -0.33
N PRO A 351 -23.77 12.18 -1.05
CA PRO A 351 -24.93 12.03 -1.92
C PRO A 351 -26.28 12.06 -1.17
N TRP A 352 -26.29 11.85 0.14
CA TRP A 352 -27.48 11.97 0.97
C TRP A 352 -27.85 13.42 1.26
N ASN A 353 -26.90 14.36 1.16
CA ASN A 353 -27.11 15.78 1.32
C ASN A 353 -27.44 16.45 -0.02
N ILE A 354 -28.70 16.36 -0.41
CA ILE A 354 -29.21 16.88 -1.71
C ILE A 354 -28.88 18.36 -1.90
N THR A 355 -28.91 19.15 -0.84
CA THR A 355 -28.60 20.59 -0.89
C THR A 355 -27.12 20.83 -1.18
N GLU A 356 -26.23 20.08 -0.55
CA GLU A 356 -24.79 20.16 -0.81
C GLU A 356 -24.44 19.76 -2.24
N VAL A 357 -25.05 18.67 -2.75
CA VAL A 357 -24.85 18.26 -4.15
C VAL A 357 -25.34 19.32 -5.10
N ALA A 358 -26.49 19.96 -4.84
CA ALA A 358 -27.02 21.06 -5.65
C ALA A 358 -26.06 22.29 -5.65
N ALA A 359 -25.54 22.65 -4.49
CA ALA A 359 -24.53 23.73 -4.36
C ALA A 359 -23.24 23.38 -5.11
N SER A 360 -22.78 22.11 -5.05
CA SER A 360 -21.60 21.61 -5.77
C SER A 360 -21.79 21.66 -7.29
N ILE A 361 -23.01 21.41 -7.80
CA ILE A 361 -23.34 21.58 -9.22
C ILE A 361 -23.17 23.07 -9.60
N ALA A 362 -23.69 24.01 -8.79
CA ALA A 362 -23.53 25.43 -9.05
C ALA A 362 -22.05 25.83 -9.03
N GLN A 363 -21.28 25.34 -8.05
CA GLN A 363 -19.83 25.55 -7.96
C GLN A 363 -19.09 25.06 -9.21
N ALA A 364 -19.37 23.84 -9.66
CA ALA A 364 -18.73 23.24 -10.82
C ALA A 364 -19.01 24.02 -12.12
N LEU A 365 -20.25 24.47 -12.32
CA LEU A 365 -20.65 25.22 -13.51
C LEU A 365 -20.06 26.64 -13.55
N ASN A 366 -19.82 27.25 -12.41
CA ASN A 366 -19.24 28.60 -12.27
C ASN A 366 -17.72 28.61 -12.06
N MET A 367 -17.08 27.42 -12.05
CA MET A 367 -15.64 27.27 -11.80
C MET A 367 -14.80 27.95 -12.88
N SER A 368 -13.75 28.66 -12.47
CA SER A 368 -12.81 29.30 -13.40
C SER A 368 -12.06 28.28 -14.28
N ALA A 369 -11.58 28.74 -15.43
CA ALA A 369 -10.81 27.88 -16.32
C ALA A 369 -9.51 27.38 -15.67
N GLU A 370 -8.85 28.24 -14.91
CA GLU A 370 -7.59 27.92 -14.19
C GLU A 370 -7.79 26.83 -13.14
N GLU A 371 -8.86 26.94 -12.36
CA GLU A 371 -9.18 25.94 -11.33
C GLU A 371 -9.56 24.59 -11.95
N ARG A 372 -10.34 24.59 -13.07
CA ARG A 372 -10.66 23.38 -13.82
C ARG A 372 -9.41 22.71 -14.37
N GLU A 373 -8.49 23.51 -14.93
CA GLU A 373 -7.20 23.02 -15.43
C GLU A 373 -6.41 22.32 -14.33
N LYS A 374 -6.21 22.99 -13.18
CA LYS A 374 -5.47 22.47 -12.06
C LYS A 374 -6.06 21.14 -11.54
N ARG A 375 -7.39 21.10 -11.38
CA ARG A 375 -8.10 19.90 -10.90
C ARG A 375 -8.01 18.76 -11.92
N HIS A 376 -8.16 19.08 -13.19
CA HIS A 376 -8.03 18.08 -14.25
C HIS A 376 -6.62 17.52 -14.33
N GLN A 377 -5.58 18.37 -14.31
CA GLN A 377 -4.19 17.92 -14.35
C GLN A 377 -3.86 16.93 -13.24
N HIS A 378 -4.33 17.21 -12.03
CA HIS A 378 -4.13 16.33 -10.88
C HIS A 378 -4.74 14.94 -11.13
N ASN A 379 -6.01 14.90 -11.50
CA ASN A 379 -6.73 13.65 -11.73
C ASN A 379 -6.23 12.90 -12.98
N PHE A 380 -5.95 13.63 -14.07
CA PHE A 380 -5.46 13.05 -15.31
C PHE A 380 -4.08 12.40 -15.13
N HIS A 381 -3.19 13.06 -14.38
CA HIS A 381 -1.90 12.49 -14.04
C HIS A 381 -2.04 11.18 -13.24
N HIS A 382 -2.96 11.14 -12.28
CA HIS A 382 -3.24 9.92 -11.52
C HIS A 382 -3.75 8.80 -12.44
N VAL A 383 -4.79 9.07 -13.25
CA VAL A 383 -5.44 8.08 -14.11
C VAL A 383 -4.50 7.54 -15.20
N THR A 384 -3.58 8.37 -15.70
CA THR A 384 -2.61 7.94 -16.72
C THR A 384 -1.44 7.15 -16.15
N LYS A 385 -1.06 7.38 -14.90
CA LYS A 385 0.01 6.63 -14.23
C LYS A 385 -0.46 5.29 -13.67
N HIS A 386 -1.61 5.30 -12.97
CA HIS A 386 -2.13 4.10 -12.31
C HIS A 386 -3.05 3.33 -13.23
N THR A 387 -2.48 2.38 -13.94
CA THR A 387 -3.19 1.55 -14.91
C THR A 387 -3.68 0.25 -14.30
N ALA A 388 -4.61 -0.43 -14.98
CA ALA A 388 -5.02 -1.77 -14.61
C ALA A 388 -3.87 -2.78 -14.68
N GLN A 389 -2.92 -2.58 -15.60
CA GLN A 389 -1.73 -3.40 -15.74
C GLN A 389 -0.81 -3.25 -14.51
N GLU A 390 -0.50 -2.01 -14.12
CA GLU A 390 0.31 -1.73 -12.94
C GLU A 390 -0.33 -2.30 -11.66
N TRP A 391 -1.66 -2.16 -11.53
CA TRP A 391 -2.41 -2.78 -10.43
C TRP A 391 -2.21 -4.30 -10.37
N ALA A 392 -2.29 -4.98 -11.52
CA ALA A 392 -2.11 -6.43 -11.60
C ALA A 392 -0.67 -6.83 -11.26
N GLU A 393 0.31 -6.11 -11.79
CA GLU A 393 1.73 -6.36 -11.53
C GLU A 393 2.09 -6.16 -10.05
N MET A 394 1.60 -5.09 -9.42
CA MET A 394 1.81 -4.84 -7.99
C MET A 394 1.22 -5.97 -7.12
N PHE A 395 -0.01 -6.42 -7.43
CA PHE A 395 -0.63 -7.49 -6.66
C PHE A 395 0.13 -8.82 -6.80
N VAL A 396 0.51 -9.20 -8.03
CA VAL A 396 1.24 -10.45 -8.28
C VAL A 396 2.64 -10.41 -7.67
N SER A 397 3.33 -9.26 -7.75
CA SER A 397 4.63 -9.09 -7.09
C SER A 397 4.50 -9.27 -5.58
N GLU A 398 3.55 -8.57 -4.95
CA GLU A 398 3.31 -8.66 -3.51
C GLU A 398 2.93 -10.08 -3.07
N LEU A 399 2.14 -10.81 -3.88
CA LEU A 399 1.80 -12.20 -3.61
C LEU A 399 3.05 -13.10 -3.63
N ASN A 400 3.92 -12.93 -4.62
CA ASN A 400 5.16 -13.69 -4.69
C ASN A 400 6.08 -13.38 -3.50
N ASP A 401 6.25 -12.10 -3.16
CA ASP A 401 7.06 -11.67 -2.02
C ASP A 401 6.51 -12.22 -0.70
N THR A 402 5.19 -12.20 -0.53
CA THR A 402 4.50 -12.78 0.64
C THR A 402 4.78 -14.28 0.79
N VAL A 403 4.73 -15.04 -0.30
CA VAL A 403 5.00 -16.49 -0.27
C VAL A 403 6.46 -16.77 0.06
N VAL A 404 7.39 -16.02 -0.54
CA VAL A 404 8.83 -16.14 -0.23
C VAL A 404 9.09 -15.81 1.24
N GLU A 405 8.51 -14.74 1.74
CA GLU A 405 8.63 -14.33 3.15
C GLU A 405 8.05 -15.39 4.10
N ALA A 406 6.88 -15.97 3.76
CA ALA A 406 6.29 -17.05 4.55
C ALA A 406 7.18 -18.30 4.58
N GLN A 407 7.83 -18.65 3.48
CA GLN A 407 8.79 -19.74 3.43
C GLN A 407 10.03 -19.47 4.29
N LEU A 408 10.54 -18.25 4.27
CA LEU A 408 11.64 -17.84 5.15
C LEU A 408 11.24 -17.85 6.63
N ARG A 409 10.00 -17.45 6.95
CA ARG A 409 9.46 -17.49 8.32
C ARG A 409 9.21 -18.90 8.84
N THR A 410 8.95 -19.89 7.96
CA THR A 410 8.79 -21.30 8.34
C THR A 410 10.11 -22.05 8.39
N SER A 411 11.20 -21.49 7.87
CA SER A 411 12.53 -22.03 8.10
C SER A 411 12.87 -21.86 9.59
N LYS A 412 13.27 -22.98 10.20
CA LYS A 412 13.52 -23.25 11.63
C LYS A 412 13.81 -22.04 12.51
N GLU A 413 13.19 -22.00 13.72
CA GLU A 413 13.65 -21.12 14.82
C GLU A 413 15.17 -21.19 14.87
N PRO A 414 15.88 -20.04 14.87
CA PRO A 414 17.33 -20.08 15.00
C PRO A 414 17.76 -20.85 16.24
N PRO A 415 18.83 -21.61 16.20
CA PRO A 415 19.34 -22.32 17.37
C PRO A 415 19.84 -21.32 18.43
N GLU A 416 19.93 -21.78 19.67
CA GLU A 416 20.61 -21.01 20.73
C GLU A 416 22.08 -20.77 20.34
N LEU A 417 22.61 -19.62 20.80
CA LEU A 417 24.00 -19.26 20.58
C LEU A 417 24.95 -20.35 21.12
N PRO A 418 25.85 -20.93 20.32
CA PRO A 418 26.87 -21.84 20.75
C PRO A 418 27.95 -21.05 21.51
N GLN A 419 27.66 -20.67 22.76
CA GLN A 419 28.46 -19.73 23.54
C GLN A 419 29.93 -20.15 23.68
N ASN A 420 30.23 -21.45 23.82
CA ASN A 420 31.61 -21.94 23.95
C ASN A 420 32.41 -21.71 22.65
N ASP A 421 31.82 -22.02 21.50
CA ASP A 421 32.45 -21.80 20.19
C ASP A 421 32.63 -20.30 19.92
N ALA A 422 31.62 -19.50 20.21
CA ALA A 422 31.68 -18.05 20.03
C ALA A 422 32.81 -17.42 20.90
N VAL A 423 32.97 -17.85 22.17
CA VAL A 423 34.04 -17.38 23.05
C VAL A 423 35.41 -17.86 22.54
N GLU A 424 35.55 -19.12 22.15
CA GLU A 424 36.81 -19.66 21.64
C GLU A 424 37.30 -18.91 20.40
N ARG A 425 36.39 -18.64 19.44
CA ARG A 425 36.70 -17.86 18.23
C ARG A 425 37.04 -16.41 18.56
N TYR A 426 36.30 -15.80 19.50
CA TYR A 426 36.62 -14.46 20.02
C TYR A 426 38.04 -14.37 20.51
N LEU A 427 38.48 -15.33 21.36
CA LEU A 427 39.84 -15.35 21.94
C LEU A 427 40.94 -15.55 20.90
N ARG A 428 40.67 -16.31 19.82
CA ARG A 428 41.63 -16.59 18.73
C ARG A 428 41.76 -15.43 17.74
N SER A 429 40.78 -14.53 17.71
CA SER A 429 40.72 -13.45 16.72
C SER A 429 41.65 -12.29 17.08
N GLY A 430 42.18 -11.65 16.04
CA GLY A 430 43.11 -10.54 16.12
C GLY A 430 42.44 -9.19 16.28
N ASN A 431 41.32 -8.96 15.57
CA ASN A 431 40.51 -7.75 15.61
C ASN A 431 39.02 -8.08 15.69
N ARG A 432 38.36 -7.57 16.70
CA ARG A 432 37.01 -7.94 17.09
C ARG A 432 36.07 -6.74 17.06
N LEU A 433 34.88 -6.90 16.49
CA LEU A 433 33.81 -5.92 16.47
C LEU A 433 32.60 -6.47 17.24
N LEU A 434 32.20 -5.79 18.30
CA LEU A 434 31.02 -6.09 19.09
C LEU A 434 29.95 -5.03 18.83
N ILE A 435 28.80 -5.39 18.24
CA ILE A 435 27.66 -4.53 17.98
C ILE A 435 26.56 -4.90 18.95
N LEU A 436 26.25 -4.01 19.86
CA LEU A 436 25.34 -4.25 20.97
C LEU A 436 24.13 -3.31 20.92
N GLY A 437 22.94 -3.87 20.97
CA GLY A 437 21.72 -3.10 21.20
C GLY A 437 21.64 -2.60 22.64
N PHE A 438 21.20 -1.38 22.89
CA PHE A 438 21.05 -0.87 24.26
C PHE A 438 19.74 -1.33 24.89
N ASN A 439 18.62 -0.93 24.30
CA ASN A 439 17.27 -1.17 24.83
C ASN A 439 16.94 -2.67 24.80
N SER A 440 16.43 -3.21 25.90
CA SER A 440 16.06 -4.64 26.07
C SER A 440 17.20 -5.63 25.79
N THR A 441 18.44 -5.16 25.79
CA THR A 441 19.65 -5.98 25.56
C THR A 441 20.68 -5.77 26.67
N LEU A 442 21.14 -4.52 26.86
CA LEU A 442 22.07 -4.13 27.92
C LEU A 442 21.38 -3.50 29.14
N THR A 443 20.06 -3.26 29.05
CA THR A 443 19.24 -2.68 30.11
C THR A 443 18.57 -3.79 30.94
N GLU A 444 18.26 -3.50 32.18
CA GLU A 444 17.45 -4.39 33.00
C GLU A 444 16.12 -4.71 32.32
N PRO A 445 15.60 -5.95 32.49
CA PRO A 445 14.30 -6.31 32.01
C PRO A 445 13.25 -5.43 32.68
N VAL A 446 12.33 -4.87 31.87
CA VAL A 446 11.22 -4.10 32.43
C VAL A 446 10.18 -5.06 32.97
N ASP A 447 10.04 -5.08 34.29
CA ASP A 447 9.04 -5.87 34.98
C ASP A 447 7.62 -5.40 34.58
N THR A 448 6.95 -6.20 33.78
CA THR A 448 5.57 -5.92 33.28
C THR A 448 4.49 -6.56 34.15
N SER A 449 4.89 -7.33 35.19
CA SER A 449 3.96 -7.91 36.16
C SER A 449 3.59 -6.86 37.21
N GLY A 450 2.63 -6.02 36.86
CA GLY A 450 2.23 -4.87 37.65
C GLY A 450 1.67 -5.19 39.01
N ASN A 451 2.45 -5.03 40.06
CA ASN A 451 1.92 -4.68 41.36
C ASN A 451 1.68 -3.15 41.43
N ARG A 452 0.45 -2.81 41.84
CA ARG A 452 -0.07 -1.45 42.02
C ARG A 452 0.67 -0.68 43.15
N SER A 453 1.91 -0.31 42.97
CA SER A 453 2.51 0.67 43.85
C SER A 453 3.14 1.80 43.06
N ASP A 454 2.63 2.97 43.33
CA ASP A 454 2.93 4.30 42.76
C ASP A 454 4.38 4.74 43.06
N GLN A 455 5.33 4.09 42.48
CA GLN A 455 6.67 4.65 42.44
C GLN A 455 6.94 5.10 41.03
N ILE A 456 7.13 6.41 40.87
CA ILE A 456 7.73 7.07 39.74
C ILE A 456 9.10 6.45 39.50
N ARG A 457 9.16 5.31 38.79
CA ARG A 457 10.42 4.73 38.35
C ARG A 457 11.01 5.64 37.28
N GLU A 458 12.32 5.86 37.36
CA GLU A 458 13.04 6.67 36.38
C GLU A 458 12.65 6.31 34.96
N LYS A 459 12.24 7.35 34.21
CA LYS A 459 11.78 7.21 32.82
C LYS A 459 12.85 6.70 31.86
N ASN A 460 14.12 6.78 32.22
CA ASN A 460 15.24 6.48 31.34
C ASN A 460 15.79 5.07 31.60
N PRO A 461 16.07 4.29 30.54
CA PRO A 461 16.69 2.99 30.68
C PRO A 461 18.10 3.13 31.22
N ASN A 462 18.44 2.35 32.26
CA ASN A 462 19.74 2.29 32.84
C ASN A 462 20.48 1.00 32.45
N LEU A 463 21.80 1.07 32.33
CA LEU A 463 22.67 -0.07 32.09
C LEU A 463 22.54 -1.09 33.20
N HIS A 464 22.51 -2.39 32.86
CA HIS A 464 22.49 -3.47 33.85
C HIS A 464 23.72 -3.36 34.79
N PRO A 465 23.53 -3.34 36.11
CA PRO A 465 24.65 -3.07 37.07
C PRO A 465 25.83 -4.01 36.90
N GLU A 466 25.59 -5.31 36.68
CA GLU A 466 26.63 -6.33 36.52
C GLU A 466 27.49 -6.14 35.25
N LEU A 467 26.99 -5.39 34.26
CA LEU A 467 27.76 -5.15 33.03
C LEU A 467 28.91 -4.15 33.19
N LYS A 468 28.92 -3.33 34.25
CA LYS A 468 29.90 -2.25 34.40
C LYS A 468 31.34 -2.75 34.39
N GLU A 469 31.64 -3.77 35.19
CA GLU A 469 32.99 -4.37 35.25
C GLU A 469 33.37 -5.05 33.93
N HIS A 470 32.41 -5.77 33.31
CA HIS A 470 32.65 -6.53 32.08
C HIS A 470 32.89 -5.61 30.89
N LEU A 471 32.10 -4.53 30.74
CA LEU A 471 32.31 -3.54 29.69
C LEU A 471 33.64 -2.81 29.88
N THR A 472 34.04 -2.52 31.10
CA THR A 472 35.36 -1.91 31.39
C THR A 472 36.50 -2.82 30.91
N ALA A 473 36.41 -4.12 31.19
CA ALA A 473 37.42 -5.09 30.73
C ALA A 473 37.47 -5.19 29.21
N LEU A 474 36.31 -5.28 28.55
CA LEU A 474 36.20 -5.37 27.08
C LEU A 474 36.67 -4.09 26.40
N CYS A 475 36.40 -2.90 26.94
CA CYS A 475 36.87 -1.62 26.38
C CYS A 475 38.41 -1.41 26.55
N ASN A 476 39.01 -2.02 27.55
CA ASN A 476 40.46 -1.95 27.77
C ASN A 476 41.25 -2.87 26.82
N ASP A 477 40.58 -3.84 26.19
CA ASP A 477 41.23 -4.69 25.19
C ASP A 477 41.36 -3.94 23.85
N LYS A 478 42.57 -3.60 23.47
CA LYS A 478 42.91 -2.89 22.24
C LYS A 478 42.53 -3.62 20.95
N LYS A 479 42.21 -4.91 21.04
CA LYS A 479 41.80 -5.73 19.89
C LYS A 479 40.27 -5.70 19.69
N THR A 480 39.52 -5.11 20.62
CA THR A 480 38.06 -5.15 20.64
C THR A 480 37.49 -3.75 20.43
N THR A 481 36.71 -3.58 19.40
CA THR A 481 35.94 -2.35 19.13
C THR A 481 34.47 -2.63 19.50
N ILE A 482 33.88 -1.77 20.31
CA ILE A 482 32.49 -1.89 20.75
C ILE A 482 31.66 -0.77 20.12
N VAL A 483 30.51 -1.12 19.60
CA VAL A 483 29.50 -0.21 19.05
C VAL A 483 28.18 -0.45 19.77
N VAL A 484 27.59 0.59 20.37
CA VAL A 484 26.28 0.52 21.02
C VAL A 484 25.27 1.26 20.14
N LEU A 485 24.20 0.55 19.76
CA LEU A 485 23.11 1.05 18.95
C LEU A 485 21.85 1.28 19.78
N SER A 486 21.27 2.47 19.72
CA SER A 486 20.04 2.82 20.45
C SER A 486 19.11 3.73 19.67
N GLY A 487 17.80 3.55 19.88
CA GLY A 487 16.80 4.55 19.49
C GLY A 487 16.69 5.71 20.48
N SER A 488 17.28 5.62 21.66
CA SER A 488 17.22 6.67 22.70
C SER A 488 18.02 7.91 22.31
N LYS A 489 17.72 9.04 22.98
CA LYS A 489 18.46 10.29 22.83
C LYS A 489 19.92 10.17 23.25
N SER A 490 20.76 11.04 22.73
CA SER A 490 22.20 11.11 23.04
C SER A 490 22.48 11.25 24.53
N GLU A 491 21.69 12.07 25.25
CA GLU A 491 21.88 12.27 26.69
C GLU A 491 21.69 10.99 27.52
N VAL A 492 20.83 10.08 27.06
CA VAL A 492 20.63 8.79 27.73
C VAL A 492 21.84 7.89 27.54
N LEU A 493 22.44 7.91 26.37
CA LEU A 493 23.67 7.17 26.11
C LEU A 493 24.87 7.78 26.87
N ASP A 494 24.95 9.10 26.93
CA ASP A 494 25.98 9.79 27.70
C ASP A 494 25.94 9.43 29.19
N LYS A 495 24.74 9.43 29.78
CA LYS A 495 24.56 9.02 31.20
C LYS A 495 25.06 7.61 31.49
N ASN A 496 24.91 6.68 30.54
CA ASN A 496 25.22 5.26 30.76
C ASN A 496 26.62 4.84 30.31
N PHE A 497 27.22 5.56 29.34
CA PHE A 497 28.43 5.09 28.65
C PHE A 497 29.57 6.13 28.60
N ALA A 498 29.47 7.28 29.26
CA ALA A 498 30.50 8.31 29.24
C ALA A 498 31.88 7.83 29.70
N GLU A 499 31.94 6.81 30.56
CA GLU A 499 33.18 6.28 31.17
C GLU A 499 33.93 5.29 30.22
N TYR A 500 33.25 4.75 29.17
CA TYR A 500 33.78 3.66 28.35
C TYR A 500 34.33 4.17 27.01
N ASP A 501 35.37 3.52 26.49
CA ASP A 501 35.94 3.82 25.19
C ASP A 501 35.27 2.98 24.09
N MET A 502 34.20 3.50 23.50
CA MET A 502 33.37 2.81 22.51
C MET A 502 32.67 3.76 21.52
N TRP A 503 32.10 3.22 20.47
CA TRP A 503 31.24 3.95 19.56
C TRP A 503 29.79 3.94 20.03
N LEU A 504 29.14 5.08 19.98
CA LEU A 504 27.72 5.24 20.35
C LEU A 504 26.93 5.73 19.14
N ALA A 505 25.76 5.13 18.91
CA ALA A 505 24.80 5.56 17.92
C ALA A 505 23.45 5.84 18.59
N ALA A 506 23.05 7.10 18.64
CA ALA A 506 21.78 7.57 19.21
C ALA A 506 20.75 7.86 18.12
N GLU A 507 19.47 7.87 18.50
CA GLU A 507 18.32 8.10 17.59
C GLU A 507 18.43 7.28 16.30
N ASN A 508 18.65 5.95 16.44
CA ASN A 508 18.80 4.99 15.34
C ASN A 508 19.93 5.32 14.35
N GLY A 509 20.98 6.02 14.81
CA GLY A 509 22.17 6.34 14.01
C GLY A 509 22.16 7.74 13.40
N MET A 510 21.20 8.60 13.77
CA MET A 510 21.25 10.02 13.41
C MET A 510 22.40 10.76 14.06
N PHE A 511 22.76 10.37 15.26
CA PHE A 511 23.90 10.91 15.99
C PHE A 511 24.89 9.79 16.27
N LEU A 512 26.15 10.02 15.91
CA LEU A 512 27.25 9.10 16.12
C LEU A 512 28.33 9.78 16.97
N ARG A 513 28.92 9.05 17.87
CA ARG A 513 30.05 9.52 18.68
C ARG A 513 30.97 8.40 19.10
N HIS A 514 32.27 8.63 19.00
CA HIS A 514 33.25 7.94 19.83
C HIS A 514 33.25 8.61 21.20
N THR A 515 33.25 7.87 22.32
CA THR A 515 33.02 8.43 23.66
C THR A 515 33.95 9.57 24.08
N LYS A 516 35.13 9.67 23.51
CA LYS A 516 36.10 10.76 23.74
C LYS A 516 35.96 11.93 22.79
N GLY A 517 34.97 11.91 21.86
CA GLY A 517 34.73 12.94 20.88
C GLY A 517 33.39 13.63 21.04
N ASP A 518 33.11 14.57 20.14
CA ASP A 518 31.82 15.24 20.05
C ASP A 518 30.80 14.40 19.27
N TRP A 519 29.50 14.62 19.50
CA TRP A 519 28.45 14.03 18.73
C TRP A 519 28.45 14.57 17.30
N MET A 520 28.59 13.68 16.34
CA MET A 520 28.47 13.97 14.90
C MET A 520 27.08 13.69 14.44
N THR A 521 26.47 14.64 13.73
CA THR A 521 25.20 14.39 13.06
C THR A 521 25.41 13.77 11.70
N THR A 522 24.60 12.77 11.37
CA THR A 522 24.54 12.15 10.06
C THR A 522 23.46 12.78 9.17
N MET A 523 22.77 13.82 9.68
CA MET A 523 21.69 14.51 9.00
C MET A 523 22.19 15.24 7.74
N PRO A 524 21.43 15.15 6.63
CA PRO A 524 21.56 16.11 5.54
C PRO A 524 21.27 17.53 6.05
N GLU A 525 22.03 18.53 5.56
CA GLU A 525 21.85 19.95 5.97
C GLU A 525 20.44 20.51 5.76
N HIS A 526 19.59 19.82 4.97
CA HIS A 526 18.22 20.22 4.64
C HIS A 526 17.20 19.09 4.90
N LEU A 527 17.18 18.56 6.13
CA LEU A 527 16.12 17.62 6.50
C LEU A 527 14.80 18.37 6.69
N ASN A 528 13.78 18.08 5.87
CA ASN A 528 12.46 18.64 6.05
C ASN A 528 11.78 17.99 7.27
N MET A 529 11.53 18.76 8.32
CA MET A 529 10.87 18.33 9.56
C MET A 529 9.46 18.93 9.72
N GLU A 530 8.88 19.56 8.70
CA GLU A 530 7.52 20.13 8.72
C GLU A 530 6.43 19.11 9.03
N TRP A 531 6.69 17.83 8.74
CA TRP A 531 5.80 16.74 9.06
C TRP A 531 5.61 16.52 10.57
N VAL A 532 6.57 16.93 11.41
CA VAL A 532 6.51 16.76 12.87
C VAL A 532 5.33 17.51 13.46
N ASP A 533 5.13 18.77 13.08
CA ASP A 533 4.02 19.58 13.58
C ASP A 533 2.66 19.01 13.15
N SER A 534 2.59 18.49 11.92
CA SER A 534 1.37 17.84 11.41
C SER A 534 1.02 16.56 12.17
N LEU A 535 2.02 15.80 12.59
CA LEU A 535 1.84 14.53 13.31
C LEU A 535 1.64 14.68 14.81
N LYS A 536 2.14 15.76 15.41
CA LYS A 536 2.06 16.01 16.86
C LYS A 536 0.63 15.84 17.36
N HIS A 537 -0.36 16.43 16.69
CA HIS A 537 -1.77 16.32 17.09
C HIS A 537 -2.31 14.88 17.03
N VAL A 538 -1.82 14.06 16.10
CA VAL A 538 -2.20 12.64 16.03
C VAL A 538 -1.65 11.92 17.26
N PHE A 539 -0.39 12.16 17.62
CA PHE A 539 0.25 11.57 18.78
C PHE A 539 -0.40 12.01 20.09
N GLU A 540 -0.75 13.29 20.23
CA GLU A 540 -1.52 13.83 21.35
C GLU A 540 -2.87 13.13 21.49
N TYR A 541 -3.64 13.01 20.40
CA TYR A 541 -4.94 12.36 20.39
C TYR A 541 -4.88 10.91 20.87
N PHE A 542 -3.91 10.10 20.40
CA PHE A 542 -3.77 8.71 20.84
C PHE A 542 -3.25 8.61 22.27
N THR A 543 -2.45 9.56 22.73
CA THR A 543 -1.96 9.60 24.10
C THR A 543 -3.10 9.89 25.08
N GLU A 544 -3.97 10.86 24.78
CA GLU A 544 -5.15 11.15 25.60
C GLU A 544 -6.12 9.98 25.70
N ARG A 545 -6.30 9.23 24.63
CA ARG A 545 -7.20 8.06 24.58
C ARG A 545 -6.64 6.80 25.23
N THR A 546 -5.34 6.73 25.41
CA THR A 546 -4.68 5.52 25.93
C THR A 546 -4.08 5.78 27.30
N PRO A 547 -4.76 5.44 28.39
CA PRO A 547 -4.24 5.67 29.74
C PRO A 547 -2.86 5.04 29.91
N ARG A 548 -1.93 5.78 30.52
CA ARG A 548 -0.53 5.41 30.76
C ARG A 548 0.31 5.24 29.49
N SER A 549 -0.12 5.74 28.34
CA SER A 549 0.75 5.96 27.20
C SER A 549 1.37 7.35 27.28
N GLU A 550 2.48 7.53 26.61
CA GLU A 550 3.17 8.81 26.47
C GLU A 550 3.77 8.92 25.07
N PHE A 551 3.96 10.12 24.58
CA PHE A 551 4.75 10.35 23.39
C PHE A 551 5.95 11.24 23.67
N GLU A 552 7.01 10.97 22.94
CA GLU A 552 8.27 11.67 23.03
C GLU A 552 8.61 12.31 21.69
N ILE A 553 8.92 13.61 21.71
CA ILE A 553 9.50 14.31 20.57
C ILE A 553 11.01 14.17 20.72
N ARG A 554 11.64 13.53 19.73
CA ARG A 554 13.10 13.45 19.60
C ARG A 554 13.57 14.48 18.58
N THR A 555 14.88 14.61 18.44
CA THR A 555 15.44 15.57 17.47
C THR A 555 15.00 15.25 16.04
N THR A 556 14.85 13.97 15.73
CA THR A 556 14.60 13.51 14.34
C THR A 556 13.44 12.53 14.22
N SER A 557 12.79 12.18 15.31
CA SER A 557 11.67 11.24 15.31
C SER A 557 10.60 11.60 16.35
N LEU A 558 9.37 11.09 16.11
CA LEU A 558 8.29 11.06 17.08
C LEU A 558 8.07 9.63 17.51
N VAL A 559 8.01 9.39 18.83
CA VAL A 559 7.80 8.06 19.39
C VAL A 559 6.60 8.09 20.32
N TRP A 560 5.59 7.28 20.03
CA TRP A 560 4.49 7.01 20.94
C TRP A 560 4.74 5.68 21.65
N ASN A 561 4.66 5.69 22.98
CA ASN A 561 5.00 4.56 23.82
C ASN A 561 3.80 4.17 24.69
N TYR A 562 3.38 2.90 24.61
CA TYR A 562 2.30 2.35 25.42
C TYR A 562 2.77 1.21 26.35
N LYS A 563 4.04 1.26 26.74
CA LYS A 563 4.69 0.24 27.57
C LYS A 563 3.97 -0.01 28.91
N TYR A 564 3.39 1.05 29.51
CA TYR A 564 2.69 1.01 30.77
C TYR A 564 1.16 0.97 30.65
N ALA A 565 0.64 1.03 29.43
CA ALA A 565 -0.77 0.88 29.15
C ALA A 565 -1.21 -0.60 29.25
N ASP A 566 -2.53 -0.83 29.29
CA ASP A 566 -3.06 -2.16 29.08
C ASP A 566 -2.57 -2.73 27.74
N VAL A 567 -2.10 -3.97 27.76
CA VAL A 567 -1.38 -4.56 26.61
C VAL A 567 -2.27 -4.69 25.38
N GLU A 568 -3.50 -5.18 25.56
CA GLU A 568 -4.42 -5.40 24.44
C GLU A 568 -4.98 -4.09 23.93
N PHE A 569 -5.37 -3.20 24.85
CA PHE A 569 -5.87 -1.88 24.49
C PHE A 569 -4.78 -1.04 23.82
N GLY A 570 -3.55 -1.05 24.35
CA GLY A 570 -2.42 -0.35 23.75
C GLY A 570 -2.08 -0.85 22.34
N ARG A 571 -2.11 -2.16 22.11
CA ARG A 571 -1.94 -2.76 20.77
C ARG A 571 -3.03 -2.32 19.80
N LEU A 572 -4.28 -2.29 20.26
CA LEU A 572 -5.41 -1.82 19.46
C LEU A 572 -5.22 -0.36 19.06
N GLN A 573 -4.84 0.51 20.01
CA GLN A 573 -4.60 1.92 19.75
C GLN A 573 -3.37 2.13 18.85
N ALA A 574 -2.30 1.34 19.01
CA ALA A 574 -1.13 1.37 18.13
C ALA A 574 -1.52 1.07 16.67
N ARG A 575 -2.36 0.06 16.47
CA ARG A 575 -2.85 -0.30 15.14
C ARG A 575 -3.71 0.80 14.53
N ASP A 576 -4.63 1.39 15.31
CA ASP A 576 -5.46 2.49 14.86
C ASP A 576 -4.62 3.74 14.53
N MET A 577 -3.55 3.99 15.32
CA MET A 577 -2.61 5.07 15.07
C MET A 577 -1.83 4.86 13.76
N LEU A 578 -1.24 3.68 13.56
CA LEU A 578 -0.52 3.33 12.33
C LEU A 578 -1.37 3.57 11.10
N GLN A 579 -2.62 3.15 11.17
CA GLN A 579 -3.60 3.34 10.13
C GLN A 579 -3.88 4.83 9.84
N HIS A 580 -4.07 5.61 10.90
CA HIS A 580 -4.33 7.05 10.77
C HIS A 580 -3.12 7.78 10.15
N LEU A 581 -1.91 7.37 10.53
CA LEU A 581 -0.68 7.90 9.97
C LEU A 581 -0.58 7.63 8.46
N TRP A 582 -0.81 6.40 8.01
CA TRP A 582 -0.66 6.03 6.60
C TRP A 582 -1.74 6.60 5.67
N THR A 583 -2.95 6.80 6.17
CA THR A 583 -4.07 7.35 5.36
C THR A 583 -4.13 8.87 5.34
N GLY A 584 -3.35 9.55 6.16
CA GLY A 584 -3.44 10.99 6.38
C GLY A 584 -2.12 11.75 6.19
N PRO A 585 -1.56 12.31 7.28
CA PRO A 585 -0.56 13.38 7.21
C PRO A 585 0.77 12.97 6.56
N ILE A 586 1.13 11.69 6.56
CA ILE A 586 2.43 11.22 6.04
C ILE A 586 2.39 10.68 4.61
N SER A 587 1.23 10.65 3.96
CA SER A 587 1.13 10.14 2.58
C SER A 587 2.06 10.86 1.58
N ASN A 588 2.49 12.08 1.89
CA ASN A 588 3.39 12.90 1.07
C ASN A 588 4.74 13.20 1.73
N ALA A 589 5.00 12.67 2.92
CA ALA A 589 6.25 12.92 3.65
C ALA A 589 7.24 11.76 3.43
N SER A 590 8.54 12.09 3.32
CA SER A 590 9.60 11.07 3.23
C SER A 590 9.95 10.53 4.61
N VAL A 591 9.02 9.79 5.20
CA VAL A 591 9.16 9.21 6.54
C VAL A 591 8.83 7.72 6.55
N ASP A 592 9.48 7.00 7.44
CA ASP A 592 9.21 5.61 7.78
C ASP A 592 8.43 5.53 9.09
N VAL A 593 7.44 4.65 9.15
CA VAL A 593 6.73 4.31 10.37
C VAL A 593 7.19 2.94 10.83
N VAL A 594 7.75 2.89 12.02
CA VAL A 594 8.31 1.66 12.60
C VAL A 594 7.52 1.28 13.84
N GLN A 595 7.01 0.06 13.87
CA GLN A 595 6.36 -0.50 15.04
C GLN A 595 7.39 -1.23 15.89
N GLY A 596 7.56 -0.77 17.14
CA GLY A 596 8.32 -1.46 18.18
C GLY A 596 7.45 -2.49 18.92
N SER A 597 8.01 -3.16 19.94
CA SER A 597 7.28 -4.12 20.77
C SER A 597 6.08 -3.50 21.50
N ARG A 598 6.20 -2.26 21.95
CA ARG A 598 5.15 -1.45 22.61
C ARG A 598 5.28 0.03 22.29
N SER A 599 5.65 0.37 21.07
CA SER A 599 5.83 1.74 20.61
C SER A 599 5.54 1.86 19.12
N VAL A 600 5.19 3.07 18.68
CA VAL A 600 5.12 3.48 17.27
C VAL A 600 6.08 4.64 17.09
N GLU A 601 7.00 4.53 16.16
CA GLU A 601 8.00 5.56 15.85
C GLU A 601 7.82 6.04 14.41
N VAL A 602 7.83 7.35 14.20
CA VAL A 602 7.90 7.97 12.86
C VAL A 602 9.26 8.66 12.76
N ARG A 603 10.01 8.31 11.72
CA ARG A 603 11.37 8.82 11.48
C ARG A 603 11.63 9.04 9.98
N PRO A 604 12.59 9.87 9.59
CA PRO A 604 12.95 10.05 8.19
C PRO A 604 13.38 8.76 7.51
N VAL A 605 13.07 8.63 6.21
CA VAL A 605 13.49 7.48 5.40
C VAL A 605 15.02 7.40 5.34
N GLY A 606 15.56 6.17 5.48
CA GLY A 606 17.00 5.91 5.44
C GLY A 606 17.71 6.06 6.78
N VAL A 607 16.99 6.35 7.86
CA VAL A 607 17.51 6.34 9.23
C VAL A 607 17.31 4.94 9.82
N THR A 608 18.32 4.10 9.71
CA THR A 608 18.29 2.73 10.24
C THR A 608 19.57 2.43 11.04
N LYS A 609 19.49 1.46 11.93
CA LYS A 609 20.66 1.01 12.69
C LYS A 609 21.73 0.38 11.80
N GLY A 610 21.34 -0.26 10.70
CA GLY A 610 22.27 -0.77 9.70
C GLY A 610 23.06 0.35 9.01
N ALA A 611 22.39 1.45 8.61
CA ALA A 611 23.05 2.62 8.05
C ALA A 611 24.05 3.26 9.06
N ALA A 612 23.77 3.19 10.37
CA ALA A 612 24.70 3.65 11.40
C ALA A 612 25.98 2.82 11.44
N ILE A 613 25.87 1.50 11.28
CA ILE A 613 27.04 0.60 11.25
C ILE A 613 27.92 0.92 10.04
N ASP A 614 27.34 1.09 8.88
CA ASP A 614 28.08 1.43 7.64
C ASP A 614 28.91 2.72 7.81
N ARG A 615 28.30 3.73 8.45
CA ARG A 615 28.97 5.01 8.72
C ARG A 615 30.08 4.89 9.76
N ILE A 616 29.83 4.16 10.86
CA ILE A 616 30.84 3.92 11.90
C ILE A 616 32.02 3.16 11.32
N LEU A 617 31.79 2.13 10.51
CA LEU A 617 32.84 1.42 9.80
C LEU A 617 33.62 2.35 8.86
N GLY A 618 32.92 3.23 8.13
CA GLY A 618 33.54 4.26 7.31
C GLY A 618 34.47 5.19 8.11
N GLU A 619 34.05 5.65 9.29
CA GLU A 619 34.86 6.48 10.18
C GLU A 619 36.08 5.73 10.75
N ILE A 620 35.90 4.48 11.17
CA ILE A 620 36.99 3.62 11.65
C ILE A 620 38.07 3.47 10.59
N VAL A 621 37.68 3.29 9.33
CA VAL A 621 38.58 3.17 8.17
C VAL A 621 39.28 4.50 7.88
N HIS A 622 38.51 5.60 7.85
CA HIS A 622 39.02 6.92 7.49
C HIS A 622 40.06 7.43 8.49
N ASN A 623 39.82 7.19 9.77
CA ASN A 623 40.68 7.60 10.87
C ASN A 623 41.93 6.71 11.04
N LYS A 624 42.12 5.69 10.19
CA LYS A 624 43.23 4.71 10.26
C LYS A 624 43.44 4.13 11.65
N SER A 625 42.39 4.02 12.42
CA SER A 625 42.42 3.49 13.78
C SER A 625 42.66 1.97 13.84
N MET A 626 42.50 1.28 12.67
CA MET A 626 42.79 -0.14 12.51
C MET A 626 43.87 -0.38 11.46
N THR A 627 44.86 -1.19 11.79
CA THR A 627 45.98 -1.59 10.92
C THR A 627 45.79 -2.97 10.30
N THR A 628 44.83 -3.75 10.81
CA THR A 628 44.50 -5.10 10.35
C THR A 628 43.00 -5.24 10.20
N PRO A 629 42.50 -6.07 9.26
CA PRO A 629 41.07 -6.24 9.06
C PRO A 629 40.37 -6.85 10.29
N ILE A 630 39.07 -6.57 10.42
CA ILE A 630 38.21 -7.19 11.45
C ILE A 630 38.00 -8.65 11.04
N ASP A 631 38.36 -9.56 11.93
CA ASP A 631 38.29 -11.02 11.72
C ASP A 631 37.26 -11.73 12.61
N TYR A 632 36.55 -10.97 13.49
CA TYR A 632 35.45 -11.47 14.30
C TYR A 632 34.37 -10.39 14.47
N VAL A 633 33.12 -10.73 14.23
CA VAL A 633 31.96 -9.86 14.48
C VAL A 633 30.90 -10.57 15.32
N LEU A 634 30.48 -9.91 16.39
CA LEU A 634 29.36 -10.31 17.22
C LEU A 634 28.31 -9.19 17.22
N CYS A 635 27.11 -9.50 16.77
CA CYS A 635 25.96 -8.61 16.78
C CYS A 635 24.91 -9.17 17.74
N VAL A 636 24.60 -8.46 18.82
CA VAL A 636 23.59 -8.89 19.82
C VAL A 636 22.61 -7.76 20.07
N GLY A 637 21.32 -8.03 19.95
CA GLY A 637 20.33 -6.99 20.21
C GLY A 637 18.88 -7.47 20.16
N HIS A 638 18.00 -6.57 20.55
CA HIS A 638 16.56 -6.68 20.35
C HIS A 638 16.14 -5.71 19.24
N PHE A 639 16.49 -6.05 17.98
CA PHE A 639 16.17 -5.24 16.81
C PHE A 639 14.85 -5.70 16.21
N LEU A 640 14.04 -4.77 15.72
CA LEU A 640 12.66 -5.00 15.28
C LEU A 640 12.41 -4.39 13.90
N GLY A 641 11.61 -5.07 13.07
CA GLY A 641 11.20 -4.58 11.76
C GLY A 641 12.39 -4.26 10.86
N LYS A 642 12.43 -3.07 10.30
CA LYS A 642 13.53 -2.64 9.41
C LYS A 642 14.92 -2.60 10.08
N ASP A 643 15.00 -2.59 11.43
CA ASP A 643 16.27 -2.60 12.13
C ASP A 643 16.88 -4.01 12.23
N GLU A 644 16.17 -5.06 11.80
CA GLU A 644 16.73 -6.42 11.68
C GLU A 644 17.79 -6.54 10.57
N ASP A 645 17.91 -5.55 9.67
CA ASP A 645 18.99 -5.43 8.68
C ASP A 645 20.38 -5.48 9.34
N VAL A 646 20.49 -5.09 10.62
CA VAL A 646 21.71 -5.23 11.42
C VAL A 646 22.20 -6.67 11.51
N TYR A 647 21.29 -7.65 11.58
CA TYR A 647 21.67 -9.06 11.70
C TYR A 647 22.18 -9.68 10.40
N THR A 648 21.85 -9.12 9.26
CA THR A 648 22.25 -9.61 7.95
C THR A 648 23.35 -8.76 7.29
N PHE A 649 23.68 -7.63 7.92
CA PHE A 649 24.64 -6.65 7.39
C PHE A 649 26.02 -7.23 7.02
N PHE A 650 26.49 -8.21 7.77
CA PHE A 650 27.78 -8.87 7.56
C PHE A 650 27.65 -10.26 6.90
N GLU A 651 26.46 -10.65 6.50
CA GLU A 651 26.31 -11.91 5.78
C GLU A 651 26.91 -11.76 4.38
N PRO A 652 27.80 -12.70 3.95
CA PRO A 652 28.26 -12.70 2.57
C PRO A 652 27.02 -12.87 1.69
N GLU A 653 26.86 -12.01 0.68
CA GLU A 653 25.93 -12.25 -0.40
C GLU A 653 26.19 -13.69 -0.88
N LEU A 654 25.22 -14.58 -0.69
CA LEU A 654 25.25 -15.91 -1.26
C LEU A 654 25.45 -15.70 -2.76
N PRO A 655 26.53 -16.23 -3.39
CA PRO A 655 26.68 -16.12 -4.81
C PRO A 655 25.41 -16.67 -5.42
N SER A 656 24.68 -15.85 -6.16
CA SER A 656 23.41 -16.15 -6.84
C SER A 656 23.53 -17.38 -7.77
N ASP A 657 24.72 -17.89 -7.98
CA ASP A 657 25.04 -19.00 -8.86
C ASP A 657 25.09 -20.38 -8.19
N ALA A 658 25.11 -20.48 -6.87
CA ALA A 658 25.21 -21.77 -6.19
C ALA A 658 23.89 -22.56 -6.11
N ASN A 659 22.73 -21.89 -6.22
CA ASN A 659 21.42 -22.53 -6.26
C ASN A 659 20.79 -22.58 -7.65
N MET A 660 21.33 -21.86 -8.64
CA MET A 660 20.89 -21.96 -10.04
C MET A 660 21.47 -23.17 -10.78
N ALA A 661 22.40 -23.92 -10.21
CA ALA A 661 22.96 -25.13 -10.84
C ALA A 661 22.02 -26.33 -10.85
N LYS A 662 20.82 -26.23 -10.26
CA LYS A 662 19.80 -27.29 -10.29
C LYS A 662 18.53 -26.98 -11.09
N CYS A 663 18.34 -25.74 -11.51
CA CYS A 663 17.30 -25.39 -12.47
C CYS A 663 17.95 -25.20 -13.83
N LYS A 664 17.70 -26.12 -14.76
CA LYS A 664 18.07 -25.91 -16.17
C LYS A 664 17.38 -24.63 -16.64
N PRO A 665 18.10 -23.69 -17.33
CA PRO A 665 17.47 -22.51 -17.89
C PRO A 665 16.40 -22.98 -18.87
N ILE A 666 15.18 -22.53 -18.67
CA ILE A 666 14.13 -22.61 -19.69
C ILE A 666 14.59 -21.64 -20.78
N ASP A 667 14.95 -22.21 -21.94
CA ASP A 667 15.29 -21.43 -23.13
C ASP A 667 14.13 -20.46 -23.42
N ALA A 668 14.44 -19.16 -23.39
CA ALA A 668 13.52 -18.14 -23.83
C ALA A 668 13.08 -18.44 -25.27
N PRO A 669 11.79 -18.35 -25.59
CA PRO A 669 11.30 -18.64 -26.94
C PRO A 669 11.95 -17.64 -27.91
N LYS A 670 12.77 -18.17 -28.82
CA LYS A 670 13.35 -17.43 -29.93
C LYS A 670 12.19 -16.89 -30.78
N LEU A 671 12.10 -15.58 -30.90
CA LEU A 671 11.27 -14.92 -31.91
C LEU A 671 11.58 -15.51 -33.30
N PRO A 672 10.58 -15.82 -34.13
CA PRO A 672 10.81 -16.33 -35.46
C PRO A 672 11.53 -15.30 -36.31
N THR A 673 12.74 -15.63 -36.73
CA THR A 673 13.46 -14.87 -37.75
C THR A 673 12.70 -14.96 -39.09
N GLU A 674 12.30 -13.82 -39.61
CA GLU A 674 11.74 -13.72 -40.96
C GLU A 674 12.68 -14.37 -41.99
N LYS A 675 12.16 -15.40 -42.66
CA LYS A 675 12.82 -15.97 -43.84
C LYS A 675 12.69 -14.99 -44.99
N LYS A 676 13.80 -14.42 -45.42
CA LYS A 676 13.92 -13.74 -46.71
C LYS A 676 13.56 -14.70 -47.85
N ALA A 677 12.56 -14.39 -48.62
CA ALA A 677 12.27 -15.01 -49.90
C ALA A 677 13.01 -14.25 -51.05
N PRO A 678 13.43 -14.95 -52.14
CA PRO A 678 14.36 -14.42 -53.09
C PRO A 678 13.70 -13.52 -54.16
N SER A 679 14.42 -12.48 -54.50
CA SER A 679 14.14 -11.54 -55.59
C SER A 679 14.15 -12.16 -56.97
N LYS A 680 13.19 -11.82 -57.83
CA LYS A 680 13.37 -11.69 -59.28
C LYS A 680 12.46 -10.59 -59.84
N LEU A 681 13.12 -9.65 -60.49
CA LEU A 681 12.64 -8.53 -61.32
C LEU A 681 11.95 -9.04 -62.62
N PRO A 682 11.16 -8.19 -63.38
CA PRO A 682 11.82 -7.20 -64.20
C PRO A 682 11.20 -5.80 -64.28
N ALA A 683 12.03 -4.90 -64.75
CA ALA A 683 11.86 -3.48 -64.93
C ALA A 683 10.95 -3.11 -66.12
N THR A 684 10.25 -1.96 -66.01
CA THR A 684 10.01 -1.08 -67.17
C THR A 684 10.04 0.39 -66.75
N LYS A 685 10.66 1.14 -67.66
CA LYS A 685 11.05 2.55 -67.59
C LYS A 685 9.88 3.50 -67.79
N SER A 686 9.89 4.65 -67.15
CA SER A 686 9.82 5.97 -67.81
C SER A 686 9.82 7.11 -66.76
N GLY A 687 10.82 7.99 -66.82
CA GLY A 687 10.80 9.31 -66.22
C GLY A 687 10.18 10.32 -67.25
N PRO A 688 10.16 11.63 -67.02
CA PRO A 688 11.29 12.43 -66.51
C PRO A 688 10.97 13.71 -65.65
N LYS A 689 12.03 14.26 -65.06
CA LYS A 689 12.40 15.70 -64.91
C LYS A 689 11.51 16.65 -64.09
N SER A 690 12.04 17.17 -63.06
CA SER A 690 12.88 18.35 -62.72
C SER A 690 12.06 19.50 -62.10
N SER A 691 12.53 20.02 -60.96
CA SER A 691 13.27 21.27 -60.89
C SER A 691 13.61 21.64 -59.43
N GLN A 692 14.80 22.13 -59.29
CA GLN A 692 15.47 22.71 -58.15
C GLN A 692 14.87 24.04 -57.71
N THR A 693 15.01 24.39 -56.40
CA THR A 693 15.56 25.68 -55.95
C THR A 693 15.76 25.64 -54.45
N LYS A 694 16.97 25.57 -53.96
CA LYS A 694 17.88 26.52 -53.32
C LYS A 694 17.40 27.19 -52.02
N THR A 695 18.18 26.87 -51.00
CA THR A 695 18.39 27.58 -49.72
C THR A 695 18.81 29.06 -49.90
N PRO A 696 18.72 29.92 -48.85
CA PRO A 696 19.97 30.22 -48.13
C PRO A 696 19.84 30.43 -46.61
N LYS A 697 20.95 30.12 -45.92
CA LYS A 697 21.36 30.72 -44.65
C LYS A 697 21.85 32.17 -44.85
N PRO A 698 21.84 33.07 -43.84
CA PRO A 698 23.08 33.26 -43.03
C PRO A 698 22.89 33.66 -41.56
N SER A 699 23.97 33.47 -40.80
CA SER A 699 24.31 34.13 -39.51
C SER A 699 24.86 35.54 -39.75
N PRO A 700 25.14 36.46 -38.79
CA PRO A 700 25.87 36.26 -37.52
C PRO A 700 25.43 37.15 -36.31
N ALA A 701 26.11 36.91 -35.19
CA ALA A 701 26.05 37.68 -33.93
C ALA A 701 26.71 39.07 -34.02
N PRO A 702 26.50 39.98 -32.99
CA PRO A 702 27.54 40.16 -32.00
C PRO A 702 27.14 40.51 -30.54
N ASP A 703 27.96 40.05 -29.65
CA ASP A 703 28.61 40.63 -28.46
C ASP A 703 27.89 41.38 -27.32
N LYS A 704 28.13 40.79 -26.11
CA LYS A 704 28.51 41.40 -24.81
C LYS A 704 27.55 42.27 -24.01
N ARG A 705 27.13 41.77 -22.85
CA ARG A 705 27.51 42.32 -21.53
C ARG A 705 27.08 41.39 -20.36
N THR A 706 28.08 41.12 -19.54
CA THR A 706 28.13 40.55 -18.19
C THR A 706 27.15 41.14 -17.20
N VAL A 707 26.51 40.31 -16.38
CA VAL A 707 26.36 40.45 -14.92
C VAL A 707 26.11 39.11 -14.26
N ASN A 708 26.75 38.91 -13.12
CA ASN A 708 26.93 37.73 -12.29
C ASN A 708 25.67 37.14 -11.58
N ASN A 709 25.84 35.83 -11.29
CA ASN A 709 25.43 35.11 -10.07
C ASN A 709 23.98 34.71 -9.87
N HIS A 710 23.64 33.43 -9.96
CA HIS A 710 23.61 32.55 -8.80
C HIS A 710 23.42 31.08 -9.24
N SER A 711 24.24 30.26 -8.61
CA SER A 711 24.36 28.82 -8.73
C SER A 711 23.05 28.05 -8.44
N SER A 712 22.57 27.26 -9.41
CA SER A 712 21.68 26.14 -9.17
C SER A 712 22.52 24.87 -9.21
N GLY A 713 22.73 24.27 -8.05
CA GLY A 713 23.41 22.99 -7.91
C GLY A 713 22.56 21.86 -8.46
N SER A 714 22.98 21.30 -9.59
CA SER A 714 22.46 20.02 -10.06
C SER A 714 23.00 18.92 -9.17
N SER A 715 22.13 18.21 -8.47
CA SER A 715 22.47 16.95 -7.82
C SER A 715 22.92 15.94 -8.88
N ARG A 716 24.22 15.72 -8.98
CA ARG A 716 24.78 14.60 -9.76
C ARG A 716 24.41 13.31 -9.02
N ARG A 717 23.54 12.50 -9.58
CA ARG A 717 23.43 11.08 -9.24
C ARG A 717 24.82 10.47 -9.34
N ALA A 718 25.30 9.91 -8.23
CA ALA A 718 26.55 9.14 -8.24
C ALA A 718 26.40 7.98 -9.24
N SER A 719 27.39 7.78 -10.07
CA SER A 719 27.41 6.69 -11.04
C SER A 719 27.48 5.34 -10.30
N PRO A 720 26.90 4.26 -10.84
CA PRO A 720 26.96 2.91 -10.24
C PRO A 720 28.37 2.41 -9.92
N GLU A 721 29.39 2.92 -10.60
CA GLU A 721 30.78 2.56 -10.33
C GLU A 721 31.31 3.14 -9.01
N LYS A 722 30.88 4.34 -8.59
CA LYS A 722 31.28 4.91 -7.30
C LYS A 722 30.63 4.21 -6.11
N VAL A 723 29.44 3.67 -6.29
CA VAL A 723 28.77 2.85 -5.26
C VAL A 723 29.52 1.51 -5.14
N LYS A 724 29.86 0.86 -6.25
CA LYS A 724 30.64 -0.38 -6.24
C LYS A 724 32.08 -0.21 -5.70
N GLU A 725 32.71 0.95 -5.88
CA GLU A 725 34.01 1.23 -5.26
C GLU A 725 33.91 1.47 -3.74
N LYS A 726 32.83 2.12 -3.24
CA LYS A 726 32.58 2.25 -1.80
C LYS A 726 32.27 0.90 -1.15
N GLU A 727 31.45 0.07 -1.79
CA GLU A 727 31.19 -1.29 -1.33
C GLU A 727 32.47 -2.14 -1.33
N LYS A 728 33.29 -2.08 -2.37
CA LYS A 728 34.59 -2.76 -2.41
C LYS A 728 35.55 -2.29 -1.31
N MET A 729 35.56 -1.00 -0.94
CA MET A 729 36.41 -0.50 0.14
C MET A 729 35.91 -0.99 1.53
N ALA A 730 34.60 -1.03 1.76
CA ALA A 730 34.04 -1.55 3.01
C ALA A 730 34.37 -3.04 3.20
N TRP A 731 34.33 -3.84 2.17
CA TRP A 731 34.68 -5.28 2.21
C TRP A 731 36.17 -5.55 2.43
N SER A 732 37.07 -4.60 2.06
CA SER A 732 38.52 -4.74 2.31
C SER A 732 38.92 -4.58 3.79
N VAL A 733 38.00 -4.11 4.65
CA VAL A 733 38.20 -3.90 6.10
C VAL A 733 37.79 -5.13 6.90
N LEU A 734 37.04 -6.02 6.29
CA LEU A 734 36.55 -7.25 6.91
C LEU A 734 37.27 -8.44 6.28
N ASP A 735 37.87 -9.29 7.11
CA ASP A 735 38.41 -10.62 6.72
C ASP A 735 37.70 -11.70 7.55
N LEU A 736 36.36 -11.72 7.44
CA LEU A 736 35.53 -12.72 8.09
C LEU A 736 35.67 -14.06 7.35
N LYS A 737 36.47 -14.95 7.92
CA LYS A 737 36.51 -16.35 7.46
C LYS A 737 35.18 -16.99 7.88
N GLY A 738 34.26 -17.06 6.96
CA GLY A 738 32.91 -17.68 6.94
C GLY A 738 32.14 -17.96 8.26
N ASP A 739 32.84 -18.35 9.32
CA ASP A 739 32.24 -18.77 10.58
C ASP A 739 32.45 -17.82 11.76
N ASN A 740 33.14 -16.70 11.57
CA ASN A 740 33.46 -15.74 12.64
C ASN A 740 32.45 -14.59 12.76
N TYR A 741 31.24 -14.79 12.23
CA TYR A 741 30.13 -13.87 12.36
C TYR A 741 29.00 -14.50 13.15
N PHE A 742 28.65 -13.88 14.28
CA PHE A 742 27.56 -14.27 15.18
C PHE A 742 26.54 -13.15 15.27
N SER A 743 25.34 -13.38 14.75
CA SER A 743 24.19 -12.49 14.96
C SER A 743 23.19 -13.15 15.90
N CYS A 744 22.83 -12.46 16.99
CA CYS A 744 22.00 -12.98 18.07
C CYS A 744 20.83 -12.07 18.38
N ALA A 745 19.60 -12.59 18.26
CA ALA A 745 18.41 -11.89 18.71
C ALA A 745 18.13 -12.21 20.18
N VAL A 746 17.72 -11.20 20.95
CA VAL A 746 17.44 -11.32 22.37
C VAL A 746 15.93 -11.34 22.60
N GLY A 747 15.43 -12.38 23.28
CA GLY A 747 14.03 -12.49 23.70
C GLY A 747 13.00 -12.67 22.57
N ARG A 748 13.44 -13.11 21.39
CA ARG A 748 12.55 -13.36 20.23
C ARG A 748 12.89 -14.68 19.55
N LYS A 749 11.85 -15.45 19.22
CA LYS A 749 12.00 -16.73 18.49
C LYS A 749 11.98 -16.57 16.97
N ARG A 750 11.38 -15.48 16.46
CA ARG A 750 11.29 -15.16 15.02
C ARG A 750 12.15 -13.95 14.70
N THR A 751 13.21 -14.14 13.97
CA THR A 751 14.21 -13.13 13.67
C THR A 751 15.08 -13.54 12.49
N SER A 752 15.69 -12.56 11.83
CA SER A 752 16.72 -12.75 10.80
C SER A 752 18.11 -13.09 11.40
N ALA A 753 18.25 -13.11 12.72
CA ALA A 753 19.50 -13.48 13.37
C ALA A 753 19.80 -14.98 13.22
N ARG A 754 21.08 -15.34 13.22
CA ARG A 754 21.53 -16.75 13.12
C ARG A 754 21.30 -17.53 14.42
N TYR A 755 21.30 -16.84 15.56
CA TYR A 755 21.23 -17.44 16.90
C TYR A 755 20.27 -16.67 17.81
N LEU A 756 19.86 -17.33 18.90
CA LEU A 756 19.01 -16.76 19.94
C LEU A 756 19.73 -16.67 21.29
N LEU A 757 19.39 -15.62 22.03
CA LEU A 757 19.62 -15.49 23.48
C LEU A 757 18.26 -15.24 24.14
N GLY A 758 17.95 -15.94 25.22
CA GLY A 758 16.63 -15.93 25.85
C GLY A 758 16.25 -14.60 26.49
N SER A 759 17.24 -13.93 27.13
CA SER A 759 17.01 -12.73 27.95
C SER A 759 18.20 -11.77 27.92
N SER A 760 18.02 -10.57 28.49
CA SER A 760 19.13 -9.66 28.80
C SER A 760 20.13 -10.26 29.81
N ASP A 761 19.68 -11.10 30.74
CA ASP A 761 20.55 -11.76 31.73
C ASP A 761 21.49 -12.76 31.05
N ASP A 762 21.01 -13.45 29.99
CA ASP A 762 21.87 -14.32 29.17
C ASP A 762 22.92 -13.51 28.40
N VAL A 763 22.59 -12.29 27.97
CA VAL A 763 23.57 -11.37 27.36
C VAL A 763 24.63 -10.96 28.39
N VAL A 764 24.21 -10.60 29.59
CA VAL A 764 25.14 -10.26 30.71
C VAL A 764 26.08 -11.41 30.99
N SER A 765 25.55 -12.63 31.17
CA SER A 765 26.33 -13.85 31.39
C SER A 765 27.33 -14.12 30.25
N PHE A 766 26.89 -13.97 28.99
CA PHE A 766 27.74 -14.17 27.81
C PHE A 766 28.88 -13.13 27.73
N LEU A 767 28.57 -11.84 27.93
CA LEU A 767 29.56 -10.77 27.92
C LEU A 767 30.57 -10.94 29.08
N SER A 768 30.12 -11.42 30.27
CA SER A 768 31.00 -11.79 31.37
C SER A 768 32.02 -12.86 30.99
N ARG A 769 31.62 -13.85 30.20
CA ARG A 769 32.52 -14.90 29.71
C ARG A 769 33.54 -14.38 28.71
N LEU A 770 33.13 -13.46 27.82
CA LEU A 770 34.07 -12.79 26.90
C LEU A 770 35.10 -11.96 27.67
N ALA A 771 34.64 -11.19 28.68
CA ALA A 771 35.52 -10.35 29.49
C ALA A 771 36.51 -11.12 30.35
N LYS A 772 36.17 -12.32 30.83
CA LYS A 772 37.08 -13.17 31.64
C LYS A 772 38.17 -13.84 30.82
N GLY A 773 38.02 -13.88 29.49
CA GLY A 773 39.00 -14.44 28.58
C GLY A 773 39.97 -13.41 28.01
N THR A 774 39.72 -12.11 28.25
CA THR A 774 40.59 -10.99 27.89
C THR A 774 41.46 -10.60 29.05
#